data_4b1897ef939c0168c496cafa7341f984
#
_entry.id   4b1897ef939c0168c496cafa7341f984
#
_cell.length_a   1.000
_cell.length_b   1.000
_cell.length_c   1.000
_cell.angle_alpha   90.00
_cell.angle_beta   90.00
_cell.angle_gamma   90.00
#
_symmetry.space_group_name_H-M   'P 1'
#
loop_
_entity.id
_entity.type
_entity.pdbx_description
1 polymer ?
#
loop_
_entity_poly.entity_id
_entity_poly.type
_entity_poly.pdbx_seq_one_letter_code
_entity_poly.pdbx_strand_id
1 'polypeptide(L)'
;METTQQKSNTTGDTPVAQTAALGEQEVFVMPATPSQVRFWWLHQTRPGNHALNMPLAWTCKGELDHDLASTALAELLRRHESLRTTFEVVDGKLSQVIHPPLKVPLPVEDLRGLPEEERHKQQDAIVQREARIQMDMEKGPLFFARMIRIGAGESILLITIHHAVCDGWSNGVVLRDFASIYDGLARHVLAGLPDLSIQFGDYSVWLDQWRNGPEQANSLEFWRNTLGGDFAPFQIQHDLAGRNTEGGGEIETLLLPPEYVEQARDFCAARGVTMYMLLLSVYAATLHRLTGYGDILIGTPCANRRTGTEDLIGPFSNPQVIRMKMEAQDTLGALVERVRTWTMGALAHQDLPFEDLNEDDFFSREQNQIHLKVYFIYQRAFMQAQNTPSLEIVPLRSVSPGTMFDLTLSIVERSEGPRLQLEYNPGFFRVTTIQRILKLYFGVLETTLSNPGFAVGEALEQTDMGRQPIQPAKNTAEESPEPALPGRNAGAASIEAGEAEGKAIREHVTARDALELQIAGIWETAMGLKNLSIRDNFFDLGGRSLAAMRIICQVNRIYAVDFGLATLFSGNTIERLADLVRKRLSANTTSAIVAMQPRGSAGPLFIIHGAGGNIIRFYQLAMMIGTDHPIYGIQAQSLLPGQPALLRLEDQATYYLSEIRKIQPKGPYFFLGYSFGGTTALEIAHQLRDQGEQVELLGMLDSRQREYMTLILSKDSVRTRLDRRIARFLGNLAPLSFSEKVDYLRGKLFTRTLRRFYSVAARFGIRSVPSFLKSTEDISWIAAMNYKPRPWPGQVTLFRASVQPDPRLPWDLGWSPLALGGVQVFELPGDHDLVFREDNTRVLAEKLQFRLGESDAAQVRADAPAYSEK
;
A
#
# COMPACT_ATOMS: atom_id res chain seq x y z
N MET A 1 69.94 -21.79 -26.20
CA MET A 1 71.04 -21.30 -25.36
C MET A 1 70.35 -20.50 -24.24
N GLU A 2 70.05 -21.14 -23.11
CA GLU A 2 70.89 -21.25 -21.89
C GLU A 2 71.35 -19.86 -21.48
N THR A 3 71.17 -19.36 -20.29
CA THR A 3 71.17 -19.92 -18.91
C THR A 3 70.84 -18.80 -17.96
N THR A 4 70.06 -19.09 -16.93
CA THR A 4 70.36 -19.25 -15.51
C THR A 4 70.30 -18.00 -14.64
N GLN A 5 69.36 -18.03 -13.70
CA GLN A 5 69.31 -17.82 -12.25
C GLN A 5 69.98 -16.59 -11.60
N GLN A 6 69.23 -15.82 -10.77
CA GLN A 6 69.32 -16.07 -9.33
C GLN A 6 68.33 -15.23 -8.49
N LYS A 7 67.88 -15.82 -7.42
CA LYS A 7 66.89 -15.43 -6.38
C LYS A 7 67.29 -14.20 -5.55
N SER A 8 66.32 -13.50 -5.03
CA SER A 8 66.33 -13.16 -3.59
C SER A 8 64.88 -13.00 -3.05
N ASN A 9 64.63 -13.70 -1.99
CA ASN A 9 63.39 -13.69 -1.15
C ASN A 9 63.23 -12.36 -0.43
N THR A 10 62.01 -11.89 -0.27
CA THR A 10 61.50 -11.35 0.97
C THR A 10 60.00 -11.55 1.07
N THR A 11 59.60 -12.14 2.14
CA THR A 11 58.31 -12.60 2.66
C THR A 11 57.29 -11.49 2.86
N GLY A 12 56.03 -11.77 2.49
CA GLY A 12 54.86 -11.04 2.88
C GLY A 12 53.61 -11.88 2.52
N ASP A 13 53.28 -12.84 3.39
CA ASP A 13 52.11 -13.69 3.22
C ASP A 13 50.80 -12.91 3.31
N THR A 14 50.06 -12.91 2.21
CA THR A 14 48.59 -12.71 2.21
C THR A 14 47.96 -14.06 1.82
N PRO A 15 47.05 -14.64 2.56
CA PRO A 15 46.51 -15.95 2.21
C PRO A 15 45.51 -15.76 1.02
N VAL A 16 45.93 -16.23 -0.14
CA VAL A 16 45.08 -16.50 -1.29
C VAL A 16 44.17 -17.67 -0.90
N ALA A 17 42.87 -17.40 -0.77
CA ALA A 17 41.86 -18.44 -0.55
C ALA A 17 41.87 -19.43 -1.71
N GLN A 18 42.08 -20.70 -1.38
CA GLN A 18 41.93 -21.83 -2.29
C GLN A 18 40.49 -21.92 -2.76
N THR A 19 40.29 -21.65 -4.03
CA THR A 19 39.06 -21.97 -4.76
C THR A 19 38.94 -23.49 -4.88
N ALA A 20 38.12 -24.09 -4.03
CA ALA A 20 37.62 -25.43 -4.26
C ALA A 20 36.55 -25.37 -5.33
N ALA A 21 36.72 -26.16 -6.40
CA ALA A 21 35.77 -26.29 -7.51
C ALA A 21 34.41 -26.76 -6.98
N LEU A 22 33.46 -25.80 -6.89
CA LEU A 22 32.03 -26.06 -6.80
C LEU A 22 31.49 -25.94 -8.23
N GLY A 23 30.63 -26.88 -8.64
CA GLY A 23 30.06 -26.91 -9.98
C GLY A 23 29.46 -25.54 -10.40
N GLU A 24 29.36 -25.33 -11.70
CA GLU A 24 28.82 -24.11 -12.31
C GLU A 24 27.48 -23.74 -11.65
N GLN A 25 27.53 -22.85 -10.65
CA GLN A 25 26.31 -22.29 -10.04
C GLN A 25 25.88 -21.10 -10.91
N GLU A 26 24.63 -21.13 -11.33
CA GLU A 26 24.05 -20.10 -12.21
C GLU A 26 24.12 -18.72 -11.54
N VAL A 27 24.64 -17.76 -12.30
CA VAL A 27 24.63 -16.33 -11.99
C VAL A 27 23.48 -15.70 -12.75
N PHE A 28 22.63 -14.95 -12.08
CA PHE A 28 21.51 -14.27 -12.74
C PHE A 28 21.85 -12.80 -12.99
N VAL A 29 21.58 -12.34 -14.20
CA VAL A 29 21.78 -10.94 -14.61
C VAL A 29 20.40 -10.30 -14.82
N MET A 30 20.13 -9.24 -14.08
CA MET A 30 18.87 -8.50 -14.10
C MET A 30 19.12 -7.02 -14.35
N PRO A 31 18.16 -6.26 -14.93
CA PRO A 31 18.33 -4.82 -15.11
C PRO A 31 18.51 -4.11 -13.76
N ALA A 32 19.41 -3.14 -13.68
CA ALA A 32 19.52 -2.27 -12.54
C ALA A 32 18.34 -1.27 -12.53
N THR A 33 17.78 -0.97 -11.36
CA THR A 33 16.79 0.10 -11.23
C THR A 33 17.43 1.49 -11.39
N PRO A 34 16.66 2.54 -11.76
CA PRO A 34 17.18 3.90 -11.83
C PRO A 34 17.89 4.36 -10.55
N SER A 35 17.36 4.03 -9.38
CA SER A 35 18.00 4.33 -8.09
C SER A 35 19.36 3.65 -7.95
N GLN A 36 19.49 2.39 -8.39
CA GLN A 36 20.77 1.68 -8.37
C GLN A 36 21.78 2.30 -9.36
N VAL A 37 21.32 2.73 -10.53
CA VAL A 37 22.16 3.48 -11.50
C VAL A 37 22.67 4.77 -10.86
N ARG A 38 21.83 5.53 -10.17
CA ARG A 38 22.24 6.74 -9.45
C ARG A 38 23.26 6.43 -8.35
N PHE A 39 23.04 5.40 -7.55
CA PHE A 39 23.97 5.01 -6.49
C PHE A 39 25.32 4.56 -7.06
N TRP A 40 25.30 3.80 -8.16
CA TRP A 40 26.52 3.41 -8.85
C TRP A 40 27.29 4.61 -9.38
N TRP A 41 26.59 5.56 -10.01
CA TRP A 41 27.19 6.82 -10.50
C TRP A 41 27.79 7.66 -9.38
N LEU A 42 27.07 7.81 -8.25
CA LEU A 42 27.56 8.50 -7.06
C LEU A 42 28.81 7.83 -6.47
N HIS A 43 28.84 6.50 -6.46
CA HIS A 43 29.99 5.73 -6.02
C HIS A 43 31.20 5.95 -6.90
N GLN A 44 31.04 5.99 -8.22
CA GLN A 44 32.11 6.23 -9.18
C GLN A 44 32.65 7.67 -9.14
N THR A 45 31.76 8.66 -8.97
CA THR A 45 32.14 10.09 -9.04
C THR A 45 32.64 10.66 -7.72
N ARG A 46 32.36 9.99 -6.60
CA ARG A 46 32.77 10.40 -5.24
C ARG A 46 33.43 9.24 -4.48
N PRO A 47 34.58 8.74 -4.96
CA PRO A 47 35.28 7.67 -4.26
C PRO A 47 35.68 8.14 -2.86
N GLY A 48 35.48 7.33 -1.84
CA GLY A 48 35.71 7.69 -0.44
C GLY A 48 34.54 8.34 0.29
N ASN A 49 33.39 8.60 -0.40
CA ASN A 49 32.16 9.00 0.27
C ASN A 49 31.39 7.77 0.75
N HIS A 50 31.26 7.65 2.06
CA HIS A 50 30.59 6.52 2.71
C HIS A 50 29.09 6.76 2.96
N ALA A 51 28.52 7.85 2.45
CA ALA A 51 27.10 8.21 2.68
C ALA A 51 26.09 7.15 2.15
N LEU A 52 26.53 6.25 1.27
CA LEU A 52 25.74 5.13 0.80
C LEU A 52 25.84 3.87 1.67
N ASN A 53 26.65 3.89 2.72
CA ASN A 53 26.69 2.82 3.71
C ASN A 53 25.52 2.95 4.68
N MET A 54 24.92 1.85 5.02
CA MET A 54 23.81 1.73 5.98
C MET A 54 24.28 0.90 7.18
N PRO A 55 24.91 1.52 8.18
CA PRO A 55 25.37 0.82 9.36
C PRO A 55 24.21 0.48 10.30
N LEU A 56 24.14 -0.78 10.71
CA LEU A 56 23.23 -1.34 11.70
C LEU A 56 24.05 -1.84 12.88
N ALA A 57 23.69 -1.46 14.08
CA ALA A 57 24.32 -1.93 15.30
C ALA A 57 23.24 -2.45 16.27
N TRP A 58 23.43 -3.67 16.78
CA TRP A 58 22.48 -4.32 17.67
C TRP A 58 23.17 -4.84 18.91
N THR A 59 22.71 -4.46 20.10
CA THR A 59 23.08 -5.16 21.34
C THR A 59 22.29 -6.45 21.40
N CYS A 60 23.00 -7.55 21.55
CA CYS A 60 22.47 -8.89 21.75
C CYS A 60 22.68 -9.30 23.21
N LYS A 61 21.58 -9.41 23.95
CA LYS A 61 21.60 -9.93 25.34
C LYS A 61 21.22 -11.40 25.32
N GLY A 62 22.02 -12.21 25.94
CA GLY A 62 22.07 -13.67 25.85
C GLY A 62 23.40 -14.10 25.22
N GLU A 63 23.66 -15.40 25.18
CA GLU A 63 24.89 -15.92 24.59
C GLU A 63 24.74 -15.93 23.04
N LEU A 64 25.30 -14.92 22.38
CA LEU A 64 25.40 -14.93 20.94
C LEU A 64 26.52 -15.87 20.49
N ASP A 65 26.11 -17.07 20.05
CA ASP A 65 27.04 -18.06 19.49
C ASP A 65 27.53 -17.61 18.11
N HIS A 66 28.85 -17.64 17.93
CA HIS A 66 29.50 -17.19 16.70
C HIS A 66 29.12 -18.03 15.48
N ASP A 67 29.08 -19.35 15.62
CA ASP A 67 28.85 -20.26 14.50
C ASP A 67 27.37 -20.26 14.09
N LEU A 68 26.48 -20.18 15.07
CA LEU A 68 25.06 -20.00 14.82
C LEU A 68 24.76 -18.61 14.16
N ALA A 69 25.40 -17.55 14.63
CA ALA A 69 25.28 -16.22 14.06
C ALA A 69 25.81 -16.18 12.61
N SER A 70 26.97 -16.77 12.36
CA SER A 70 27.52 -16.87 11.00
C SER A 70 26.61 -17.69 10.08
N THR A 71 26.02 -18.79 10.58
CA THR A 71 25.06 -19.60 9.83
C THR A 71 23.76 -18.82 9.54
N ALA A 72 23.26 -18.07 10.54
CA ALA A 72 22.07 -17.24 10.39
C ALA A 72 22.27 -16.13 9.35
N LEU A 73 23.44 -15.48 9.32
CA LEU A 73 23.79 -14.50 8.29
C LEU A 73 23.89 -15.13 6.89
N ALA A 74 24.48 -16.31 6.78
CA ALA A 74 24.57 -17.04 5.51
C ALA A 74 23.17 -17.42 4.98
N GLU A 75 22.26 -17.83 5.87
CA GLU A 75 20.87 -18.14 5.51
C GLU A 75 20.08 -16.88 5.13
N LEU A 76 20.32 -15.74 5.80
CA LEU A 76 19.75 -14.44 5.43
C LEU A 76 20.18 -14.05 4.00
N LEU A 77 21.45 -14.21 3.64
CA LEU A 77 21.96 -13.94 2.29
C LEU A 77 21.41 -14.93 1.26
N ARG A 78 21.23 -16.21 1.65
CA ARG A 78 20.58 -17.20 0.79
C ARG A 78 19.13 -16.83 0.49
N ARG A 79 18.39 -16.36 1.49
CA ARG A 79 16.99 -15.98 1.39
C ARG A 79 16.76 -14.73 0.55
N HIS A 80 17.63 -13.73 0.69
CA HIS A 80 17.50 -12.42 0.06
C HIS A 80 18.60 -12.19 -0.99
N GLU A 81 18.25 -12.33 -2.24
CA GLU A 81 19.19 -12.23 -3.37
C GLU A 81 19.87 -10.87 -3.48
N SER A 82 19.17 -9.80 -3.11
CA SER A 82 19.71 -8.45 -3.10
C SER A 82 21.01 -8.32 -2.28
N LEU A 83 21.11 -9.03 -1.15
CA LEU A 83 22.31 -8.96 -0.28
C LEU A 83 23.57 -9.64 -0.85
N ARG A 84 23.43 -10.40 -1.93
CA ARG A 84 24.52 -11.08 -2.65
C ARG A 84 24.64 -10.60 -4.11
N THR A 85 24.17 -9.38 -4.37
CA THR A 85 24.18 -8.74 -5.67
C THR A 85 25.35 -7.77 -5.80
N THR A 86 26.00 -7.78 -6.96
CA THR A 86 26.97 -6.76 -7.42
C THR A 86 26.48 -6.12 -8.71
N PHE A 87 27.23 -5.19 -9.28
CA PHE A 87 26.81 -4.44 -10.45
C PHE A 87 27.87 -4.48 -11.54
N GLU A 88 27.44 -4.69 -12.78
CA GLU A 88 28.29 -4.72 -13.96
C GLU A 88 27.60 -4.01 -15.13
N VAL A 89 28.40 -3.42 -16.01
CA VAL A 89 27.86 -2.83 -17.24
C VAL A 89 27.82 -3.91 -18.33
N VAL A 90 26.62 -4.37 -18.67
CA VAL A 90 26.36 -5.37 -19.70
C VAL A 90 25.66 -4.68 -20.88
N ASP A 91 26.21 -4.80 -22.09
CA ASP A 91 25.67 -4.17 -23.30
C ASP A 91 25.42 -2.66 -23.16
N GLY A 92 26.29 -1.96 -22.42
CA GLY A 92 26.19 -0.52 -22.18
C GLY A 92 25.16 -0.09 -21.14
N LYS A 93 24.50 -1.04 -20.45
CA LYS A 93 23.54 -0.79 -19.38
C LYS A 93 24.02 -1.39 -18.07
N LEU A 94 23.85 -0.65 -16.98
CA LEU A 94 24.13 -1.20 -15.65
C LEU A 94 23.14 -2.32 -15.32
N SER A 95 23.68 -3.45 -14.89
CA SER A 95 22.93 -4.65 -14.55
C SER A 95 23.27 -5.13 -13.13
N GLN A 96 22.31 -5.74 -12.47
CA GLN A 96 22.49 -6.49 -11.24
C GLN A 96 23.01 -7.88 -11.55
N VAL A 97 24.09 -8.28 -10.89
CA VAL A 97 24.68 -9.61 -11.00
C VAL A 97 24.44 -10.32 -9.68
N ILE A 98 23.52 -11.26 -9.67
CA ILE A 98 23.09 -12.00 -8.49
C ILE A 98 23.96 -13.25 -8.37
N HIS A 99 24.80 -13.29 -7.34
CA HIS A 99 25.73 -14.38 -7.10
C HIS A 99 25.08 -15.55 -6.34
N PRO A 100 25.66 -16.76 -6.41
CA PRO A 100 25.30 -17.85 -5.54
C PRO A 100 25.44 -17.49 -4.06
N PRO A 101 24.76 -18.20 -3.14
CA PRO A 101 24.89 -17.96 -1.71
C PRO A 101 26.34 -18.01 -1.23
N LEU A 102 26.77 -16.97 -0.54
CA LEU A 102 28.12 -16.80 -0.03
C LEU A 102 28.15 -16.90 1.49
N LYS A 103 29.24 -17.39 2.06
CA LYS A 103 29.52 -17.25 3.48
C LYS A 103 30.12 -15.87 3.73
N VAL A 104 29.55 -15.13 4.65
CA VAL A 104 30.09 -13.83 5.07
C VAL A 104 31.04 -14.05 6.25
N PRO A 105 32.27 -13.53 6.21
CA PRO A 105 33.14 -13.52 7.38
C PRO A 105 32.49 -12.77 8.53
N LEU A 106 32.52 -13.36 9.73
CA LEU A 106 32.05 -12.71 10.96
C LEU A 106 33.23 -12.59 11.94
N PRO A 107 34.17 -11.64 11.74
CA PRO A 107 35.26 -11.43 12.67
C PRO A 107 34.75 -10.98 14.03
N VAL A 108 35.46 -11.44 15.09
CA VAL A 108 35.10 -11.18 16.47
C VAL A 108 36.16 -10.30 17.12
N GLU A 109 35.71 -9.21 17.77
CA GLU A 109 36.54 -8.40 18.64
C GLU A 109 36.11 -8.62 20.11
N ASP A 110 37.05 -8.96 20.97
CA ASP A 110 36.77 -9.26 22.39
C ASP A 110 37.22 -8.10 23.28
N LEU A 111 36.28 -7.33 23.80
CA LEU A 111 36.53 -6.19 24.66
C LEU A 111 36.25 -6.47 26.15
N ARG A 112 35.89 -7.71 26.50
CA ARG A 112 35.49 -8.09 27.87
C ARG A 112 36.56 -7.85 28.92
N GLY A 113 37.85 -7.92 28.56
CA GLY A 113 38.99 -7.69 29.47
C GLY A 113 39.31 -6.22 29.73
N LEU A 114 38.66 -5.27 29.08
CA LEU A 114 38.95 -3.84 29.18
C LEU A 114 38.16 -3.17 30.31
N PRO A 115 38.73 -2.11 30.95
CA PRO A 115 37.97 -1.20 31.80
C PRO A 115 36.82 -0.60 31.03
N GLU A 116 35.72 -0.28 31.72
CA GLU A 116 34.45 0.18 31.10
C GLU A 116 34.64 1.40 30.18
N GLU A 117 35.34 2.44 30.62
CA GLU A 117 35.60 3.64 29.83
C GLU A 117 36.39 3.34 28.55
N GLU A 118 37.45 2.52 28.65
CA GLU A 118 38.25 2.10 27.49
C GLU A 118 37.45 1.19 26.58
N ARG A 119 36.60 0.29 27.13
CA ARG A 119 35.70 -0.55 26.36
C ARG A 119 34.71 0.27 25.53
N HIS A 120 34.02 1.26 26.11
CA HIS A 120 33.13 2.17 25.41
C HIS A 120 33.85 2.92 24.29
N LYS A 121 35.03 3.46 24.59
CA LYS A 121 35.83 4.21 23.59
C LYS A 121 36.23 3.31 22.41
N GLN A 122 36.66 2.08 22.67
CA GLN A 122 37.00 1.14 21.59
C GLN A 122 35.76 0.66 20.83
N GLN A 123 34.65 0.43 21.52
CA GLN A 123 33.37 0.11 20.91
C GLN A 123 32.95 1.19 19.90
N ASP A 124 32.98 2.47 20.32
CA ASP A 124 32.62 3.59 19.45
C ASP A 124 33.56 3.69 18.24
N ALA A 125 34.85 3.51 18.46
CA ALA A 125 35.86 3.52 17.39
C ALA A 125 35.62 2.40 16.37
N ILE A 126 35.24 1.19 16.82
CA ILE A 126 34.91 0.06 15.93
C ILE A 126 33.64 0.36 15.16
N VAL A 127 32.58 0.82 15.83
CA VAL A 127 31.30 1.20 15.16
C VAL A 127 31.54 2.24 14.08
N GLN A 128 32.32 3.29 14.36
CA GLN A 128 32.67 4.32 13.38
C GLN A 128 33.49 3.78 12.21
N ARG A 129 34.43 2.87 12.48
CA ARG A 129 35.26 2.24 11.44
C ARG A 129 34.41 1.36 10.53
N GLU A 130 33.55 0.51 11.11
CA GLU A 130 32.69 -0.38 10.33
C GLU A 130 31.61 0.37 9.54
N ALA A 131 31.10 1.50 10.05
CA ALA A 131 30.18 2.34 9.32
C ALA A 131 30.82 2.97 8.04
N ARG A 132 32.14 3.11 8.02
CA ARG A 132 32.91 3.71 6.91
C ARG A 132 33.72 2.70 6.13
N ILE A 133 33.34 1.44 6.14
CA ILE A 133 34.02 0.40 5.35
C ILE A 133 33.91 0.73 3.85
N GLN A 134 35.05 0.60 3.14
CA GLN A 134 35.06 0.79 1.70
C GLN A 134 34.42 -0.42 1.01
N MET A 135 33.41 -0.20 0.19
CA MET A 135 32.74 -1.21 -0.59
C MET A 135 33.03 -1.01 -2.09
N ASP A 136 33.13 -2.11 -2.84
CA ASP A 136 33.30 -2.09 -4.28
C ASP A 136 32.01 -2.66 -4.91
N MET A 137 31.27 -1.83 -5.65
CA MET A 137 30.00 -2.24 -6.24
C MET A 137 30.12 -3.28 -7.36
N GLU A 138 31.31 -3.39 -8.00
CA GLU A 138 31.56 -4.34 -9.07
C GLU A 138 32.01 -5.70 -8.52
N LYS A 139 32.89 -5.68 -7.50
CA LYS A 139 33.47 -6.92 -6.94
C LYS A 139 32.73 -7.45 -5.74
N GLY A 140 32.06 -6.58 -5.00
CA GLY A 140 31.45 -6.92 -3.75
C GLY A 140 32.44 -7.33 -2.64
N PRO A 141 31.95 -7.86 -1.51
CA PRO A 141 30.57 -7.93 -1.11
C PRO A 141 30.01 -6.54 -0.76
N LEU A 142 28.70 -6.38 -0.85
CA LEU A 142 27.98 -5.16 -0.44
C LEU A 142 27.31 -5.33 0.94
N PHE A 143 27.73 -6.34 1.67
CA PHE A 143 27.27 -6.72 3.00
C PHE A 143 28.46 -7.12 3.85
N PHE A 144 28.65 -6.48 5.02
CA PHE A 144 29.67 -6.78 5.99
C PHE A 144 29.06 -6.98 7.36
N ALA A 145 29.64 -7.87 8.16
CA ALA A 145 29.23 -8.12 9.53
C ALA A 145 30.43 -8.25 10.46
N ARG A 146 30.28 -7.83 11.74
CA ARG A 146 31.28 -7.97 12.80
C ARG A 146 30.60 -8.20 14.14
N MET A 147 31.18 -9.04 14.98
CA MET A 147 30.73 -9.27 16.33
C MET A 147 31.71 -8.64 17.34
N ILE A 148 31.19 -7.95 18.35
CA ILE A 148 31.99 -7.41 19.47
C ILE A 148 31.45 -8.03 20.75
N ARG A 149 32.33 -8.69 21.52
CA ARG A 149 32.00 -9.21 22.86
C ARG A 149 32.27 -8.14 23.90
N ILE A 150 31.24 -7.69 24.62
CA ILE A 150 31.35 -6.60 25.61
C ILE A 150 31.12 -7.05 27.04
N GLY A 151 30.46 -8.18 27.25
CA GLY A 151 30.16 -8.72 28.58
C GLY A 151 29.93 -10.22 28.58
N ALA A 152 29.69 -10.79 29.75
CA ALA A 152 29.24 -12.17 29.87
C ALA A 152 27.77 -12.25 29.42
N GLY A 153 27.53 -12.91 28.30
CA GLY A 153 26.18 -12.95 27.69
C GLY A 153 25.73 -11.63 27.06
N GLU A 154 26.66 -10.75 26.69
CA GLU A 154 26.34 -9.50 25.99
C GLU A 154 27.34 -9.26 24.87
N SER A 155 26.83 -9.04 23.68
CA SER A 155 27.60 -8.80 22.46
C SER A 155 26.92 -7.73 21.60
N ILE A 156 27.71 -7.09 20.73
CA ILE A 156 27.17 -6.21 19.68
C ILE A 156 27.39 -6.90 18.34
N LEU A 157 26.34 -6.99 17.55
CA LEU A 157 26.40 -7.38 16.14
C LEU A 157 26.31 -6.12 15.28
N LEU A 158 27.37 -5.85 14.53
CA LEU A 158 27.43 -4.77 13.54
C LEU A 158 27.18 -5.36 12.16
N ILE A 159 26.33 -4.73 11.37
CA ILE A 159 26.11 -5.06 9.96
C ILE A 159 26.17 -3.76 9.18
N THR A 160 26.93 -3.73 8.09
CA THR A 160 26.96 -2.58 7.18
C THR A 160 26.61 -3.05 5.78
N ILE A 161 25.54 -2.43 5.20
CA ILE A 161 24.97 -2.80 3.90
C ILE A 161 25.07 -1.58 2.99
N HIS A 162 25.41 -1.78 1.72
CA HIS A 162 25.39 -0.69 0.73
C HIS A 162 23.95 -0.34 0.32
N HIS A 163 23.64 0.95 0.19
CA HIS A 163 22.28 1.42 -0.14
C HIS A 163 21.77 0.94 -1.51
N ALA A 164 22.67 0.53 -2.43
CA ALA A 164 22.28 -0.05 -3.71
C ALA A 164 21.57 -1.42 -3.61
N VAL A 165 21.67 -2.09 -2.45
CA VAL A 165 21.05 -3.41 -2.21
C VAL A 165 20.10 -3.44 -1.02
N CYS A 166 19.89 -2.31 -0.35
CA CYS A 166 19.07 -2.20 0.85
C CYS A 166 18.49 -0.78 0.99
N ASP A 167 17.37 -0.65 1.70
CA ASP A 167 16.79 0.64 2.09
C ASP A 167 16.40 0.66 3.58
N GLY A 168 15.91 1.80 4.06
CA GLY A 168 15.52 1.95 5.47
C GLY A 168 14.48 0.93 5.94
N TRP A 169 13.49 0.59 5.10
CA TRP A 169 12.49 -0.44 5.39
C TRP A 169 13.14 -1.83 5.51
N SER A 170 14.03 -2.15 4.60
CA SER A 170 14.77 -3.40 4.55
C SER A 170 15.57 -3.67 5.83
N ASN A 171 16.04 -2.63 6.55
CA ASN A 171 16.72 -2.79 7.83
C ASN A 171 15.86 -3.50 8.87
N GLY A 172 14.56 -3.24 8.87
CA GLY A 172 13.60 -3.94 9.73
C GLY A 172 13.44 -5.41 9.33
N VAL A 173 13.46 -5.70 8.03
CA VAL A 173 13.41 -7.07 7.51
C VAL A 173 14.70 -7.83 7.88
N VAL A 174 15.87 -7.22 7.70
CA VAL A 174 17.17 -7.80 8.07
C VAL A 174 17.20 -8.21 9.54
N LEU A 175 16.77 -7.31 10.44
CA LEU A 175 16.73 -7.58 11.88
C LEU A 175 15.74 -8.70 12.23
N ARG A 176 14.52 -8.64 11.72
CA ARG A 176 13.46 -9.63 11.96
C ARG A 176 13.88 -11.02 11.48
N ASP A 177 14.34 -11.10 10.24
CA ASP A 177 14.67 -12.37 9.63
C ASP A 177 15.92 -12.98 10.27
N PHE A 178 16.96 -12.17 10.58
CA PHE A 178 18.11 -12.63 11.34
C PHE A 178 17.71 -13.20 12.71
N ALA A 179 16.89 -12.46 13.48
CA ALA A 179 16.45 -12.92 14.80
C ALA A 179 15.66 -14.23 14.72
N SER A 180 14.77 -14.36 13.75
CA SER A 180 13.97 -15.58 13.55
C SER A 180 14.82 -16.77 13.10
N ILE A 181 15.78 -16.56 12.19
CA ILE A 181 16.68 -17.62 11.71
C ILE A 181 17.59 -18.07 12.83
N TYR A 182 18.21 -17.13 13.57
CA TYR A 182 19.08 -17.45 14.69
C TYR A 182 18.35 -18.27 15.78
N ASP A 183 17.16 -17.82 16.19
CA ASP A 183 16.35 -18.53 17.18
C ASP A 183 15.96 -19.94 16.69
N GLY A 184 15.59 -20.07 15.41
CA GLY A 184 15.29 -21.35 14.79
C GLY A 184 16.49 -22.32 14.84
N LEU A 185 17.69 -21.84 14.51
CA LEU A 185 18.94 -22.61 14.58
C LEU A 185 19.30 -22.99 16.01
N ALA A 186 19.22 -22.04 16.94
CA ALA A 186 19.55 -22.27 18.36
C ALA A 186 18.62 -23.30 19.02
N ARG A 187 17.39 -23.35 18.60
CA ARG A 187 16.37 -24.28 19.12
C ARG A 187 16.15 -25.52 18.26
N HIS A 188 16.87 -25.66 17.16
CA HIS A 188 16.72 -26.77 16.20
C HIS A 188 15.29 -26.91 15.66
N VAL A 189 14.64 -25.77 15.38
CA VAL A 189 13.30 -25.68 14.75
C VAL A 189 13.36 -24.83 13.49
N LEU A 190 12.33 -24.94 12.64
CA LEU A 190 12.22 -24.04 11.48
C LEU A 190 11.99 -22.60 11.92
N ALA A 191 12.59 -21.66 11.24
CA ALA A 191 12.53 -20.23 11.55
C ALA A 191 11.11 -19.61 11.42
N GLY A 192 10.13 -20.33 10.86
CA GLY A 192 8.75 -19.86 10.72
C GLY A 192 8.56 -18.68 9.76
N LEU A 193 9.58 -18.36 8.96
CA LEU A 193 9.49 -17.30 7.95
C LEU A 193 8.75 -17.82 6.71
N PRO A 194 7.81 -17.05 6.13
CA PRO A 194 7.12 -17.42 4.89
C PRO A 194 8.10 -17.45 3.72
N ASP A 195 7.84 -18.31 2.74
CA ASP A 195 8.62 -18.30 1.49
C ASP A 195 8.42 -16.98 0.74
N LEU A 196 9.49 -16.48 0.11
CA LEU A 196 9.43 -15.31 -0.75
C LEU A 196 9.08 -15.76 -2.17
N SER A 197 7.89 -15.36 -2.63
CA SER A 197 7.42 -15.72 -3.99
C SER A 197 8.11 -14.94 -5.10
N ILE A 198 8.69 -13.79 -4.77
CA ILE A 198 9.45 -12.91 -5.68
C ILE A 198 10.69 -12.37 -4.95
N GLN A 199 11.63 -11.85 -5.72
CA GLN A 199 12.85 -11.20 -5.24
C GLN A 199 12.94 -9.76 -5.77
N PHE A 200 13.94 -8.98 -5.32
CA PHE A 200 14.14 -7.61 -5.80
C PHE A 200 14.45 -7.55 -7.31
N GLY A 201 15.13 -8.56 -7.86
CA GLY A 201 15.37 -8.68 -9.29
C GLY A 201 14.08 -8.72 -10.11
N ASP A 202 13.05 -9.44 -9.64
CA ASP A 202 11.74 -9.49 -10.29
C ASP A 202 11.05 -8.11 -10.30
N TYR A 203 11.15 -7.39 -9.18
CA TYR A 203 10.67 -6.00 -9.10
C TYR A 203 11.39 -5.09 -10.10
N SER A 204 12.71 -5.25 -10.28
CA SER A 204 13.45 -4.42 -11.24
C SER A 204 13.02 -4.64 -12.70
N VAL A 205 12.70 -5.87 -13.06
CA VAL A 205 12.13 -6.22 -14.38
C VAL A 205 10.75 -5.61 -14.55
N TRP A 206 9.89 -5.73 -13.51
CA TRP A 206 8.58 -5.10 -13.52
C TRP A 206 8.67 -3.57 -13.67
N LEU A 207 9.58 -2.91 -12.93
CA LEU A 207 9.76 -1.46 -13.00
C LEU A 207 10.24 -1.01 -14.39
N ASP A 208 11.15 -1.76 -15.01
CA ASP A 208 11.61 -1.48 -16.39
C ASP A 208 10.45 -1.56 -17.40
N GLN A 209 9.57 -2.54 -17.28
CA GLN A 209 8.36 -2.65 -18.10
C GLN A 209 7.38 -1.50 -17.83
N TRP A 210 7.14 -1.14 -16.56
CA TRP A 210 6.27 -0.03 -16.17
C TRP A 210 6.76 1.32 -16.73
N ARG A 211 8.06 1.56 -16.74
CA ARG A 211 8.69 2.76 -17.31
C ARG A 211 8.45 2.92 -18.82
N ASN A 212 8.13 1.85 -19.52
CA ASN A 212 7.78 1.87 -20.95
C ASN A 212 6.26 1.88 -21.19
N GLY A 213 5.45 1.98 -20.12
CA GLY A 213 4.00 1.96 -20.14
C GLY A 213 3.36 3.36 -20.16
N PRO A 214 2.03 3.44 -20.40
CA PRO A 214 1.31 4.71 -20.44
C PRO A 214 1.21 5.40 -19.06
N GLU A 215 1.33 4.67 -17.97
CA GLU A 215 1.27 5.21 -16.61
C GLU A 215 2.46 6.13 -16.30
N GLN A 216 3.62 5.86 -16.89
CA GLN A 216 4.80 6.74 -16.75
C GLN A 216 4.51 8.13 -17.31
N ALA A 217 3.93 8.21 -18.51
CA ALA A 217 3.63 9.49 -19.16
C ALA A 217 2.66 10.35 -18.32
N ASN A 218 1.62 9.72 -17.75
CA ASN A 218 0.66 10.39 -16.84
C ASN A 218 1.36 10.90 -15.58
N SER A 219 2.28 10.12 -15.03
CA SER A 219 3.02 10.50 -13.82
C SER A 219 4.02 11.62 -14.11
N LEU A 220 4.71 11.59 -15.26
CA LEU A 220 5.57 12.69 -15.71
C LEU A 220 4.79 14.00 -15.90
N GLU A 221 3.61 13.94 -16.52
CA GLU A 221 2.74 15.11 -16.68
C GLU A 221 2.33 15.69 -15.32
N PHE A 222 1.95 14.85 -14.35
CA PHE A 222 1.64 15.29 -12.99
C PHE A 222 2.83 16.02 -12.36
N TRP A 223 4.02 15.44 -12.44
CA TRP A 223 5.21 16.03 -11.83
C TRP A 223 5.68 17.31 -12.56
N ARG A 224 5.56 17.39 -13.89
CA ARG A 224 5.81 18.63 -14.66
C ARG A 224 4.86 19.75 -14.20
N ASN A 225 3.58 19.45 -13.99
CA ASN A 225 2.59 20.43 -13.52
C ASN A 225 2.83 20.83 -12.06
N THR A 226 3.23 19.88 -11.21
CA THR A 226 3.45 20.11 -9.77
C THR A 226 4.74 20.86 -9.47
N LEU A 227 5.83 20.51 -10.16
CA LEU A 227 7.14 21.11 -9.98
C LEU A 227 7.44 22.23 -10.98
N GLY A 228 6.61 22.41 -12.01
CA GLY A 228 6.87 23.30 -13.15
C GLY A 228 7.12 24.76 -12.82
N GLY A 229 7.78 25.45 -13.74
CA GLY A 229 8.24 26.84 -13.65
C GLY A 229 9.67 26.96 -13.13
N ASP A 230 10.27 28.13 -13.31
CA ASP A 230 11.65 28.40 -12.93
C ASP A 230 11.90 28.17 -11.44
N PHE A 231 12.98 27.49 -11.09
CA PHE A 231 13.41 27.29 -9.71
C PHE A 231 14.35 28.43 -9.31
N ALA A 232 14.03 29.11 -8.20
CA ALA A 232 15.03 29.93 -7.55
C ALA A 232 16.14 29.02 -6.98
N PRO A 233 17.40 29.33 -7.17
CA PRO A 233 18.49 28.52 -6.63
C PRO A 233 18.51 28.62 -5.10
N PHE A 234 17.88 27.61 -4.45
CA PHE A 234 17.86 27.49 -2.99
C PHE A 234 19.24 27.11 -2.45
N GLN A 235 19.74 27.86 -1.51
CA GLN A 235 21.02 27.63 -0.85
C GLN A 235 20.92 27.89 0.65
N ILE A 236 21.58 27.05 1.43
CA ILE A 236 21.77 27.26 2.86
C ILE A 236 23.19 27.83 3.02
N GLN A 237 23.31 28.94 3.74
CA GLN A 237 24.61 29.54 4.01
C GLN A 237 25.41 28.60 4.92
N HIS A 238 26.59 28.19 4.46
CA HIS A 238 27.54 27.39 5.23
C HIS A 238 28.32 28.29 6.20
N ASP A 239 28.58 27.80 7.42
CA ASP A 239 29.43 28.50 8.41
C ASP A 239 30.92 28.44 8.07
N LEU A 240 31.28 27.38 7.37
CA LEU A 240 32.66 27.02 7.07
C LEU A 240 32.87 26.95 5.54
N ALA A 241 34.01 27.35 5.06
CA ALA A 241 34.32 27.36 3.63
C ALA A 241 34.61 25.97 3.03
N GLY A 242 34.09 24.89 3.66
CA GLY A 242 34.13 23.51 3.29
C GLY A 242 35.19 23.05 2.29
N ARG A 243 36.39 22.76 2.78
CA ARG A 243 37.43 22.12 1.93
C ARG A 243 37.55 20.62 2.12
N ASN A 244 36.81 20.05 3.06
CA ASN A 244 36.94 18.65 3.37
C ASN A 244 35.60 17.92 3.11
N THR A 245 35.36 17.50 1.87
CA THR A 245 34.23 16.66 1.48
C THR A 245 34.39 15.21 1.96
N GLU A 246 35.54 14.86 2.54
CA GLU A 246 35.83 13.54 3.10
C GLU A 246 35.38 13.40 4.57
N GLY A 247 34.87 14.47 5.20
CA GLY A 247 34.37 14.46 6.56
C GLY A 247 33.10 13.62 6.69
N GLY A 248 33.06 12.72 7.68
CA GLY A 248 31.87 11.97 8.03
C GLY A 248 30.70 12.87 8.40
N GLY A 249 29.47 12.34 8.35
CA GLY A 249 28.30 13.04 8.87
C GLY A 249 28.28 13.06 10.39
N GLU A 250 27.63 14.05 10.96
CA GLU A 250 27.27 14.13 12.38
C GLU A 250 25.78 14.29 12.54
N ILE A 251 25.25 13.88 13.68
CA ILE A 251 23.82 13.92 13.99
C ILE A 251 23.61 14.61 15.33
N GLU A 252 22.92 15.76 15.31
CA GLU A 252 22.37 16.37 16.52
C GLU A 252 20.94 15.89 16.76
N THR A 253 20.60 15.66 18.02
CA THR A 253 19.34 15.03 18.39
C THR A 253 18.55 15.85 19.39
N LEU A 254 17.24 15.96 19.20
CA LEU A 254 16.27 16.55 20.13
C LEU A 254 15.10 15.58 20.32
N LEU A 255 14.75 15.26 21.58
CA LEU A 255 13.53 14.51 21.90
C LEU A 255 12.34 15.49 21.95
N LEU A 256 11.26 15.18 21.29
CA LEU A 256 10.04 15.98 21.36
C LEU A 256 9.32 15.69 22.70
N PRO A 257 9.06 16.71 23.55
CA PRO A 257 8.38 16.50 24.80
C PRO A 257 6.97 15.88 24.63
N PRO A 258 6.52 15.00 25.53
CA PRO A 258 5.25 14.28 25.38
C PRO A 258 4.04 15.20 25.21
N GLU A 259 4.00 16.33 25.89
CA GLU A 259 2.92 17.31 25.79
C GLU A 259 2.75 17.91 24.39
N TYR A 260 3.85 18.12 23.67
CA TYR A 260 3.79 18.58 22.26
C TYR A 260 3.40 17.46 21.31
N VAL A 261 3.70 16.22 21.65
CA VAL A 261 3.26 15.05 20.86
C VAL A 261 1.74 14.91 20.93
N GLU A 262 1.15 15.07 22.11
CA GLU A 262 -0.31 15.03 22.30
C GLU A 262 -0.99 16.20 21.58
N GLN A 263 -0.51 17.44 21.77
CA GLN A 263 -1.03 18.61 21.06
C GLN A 263 -0.93 18.46 19.54
N ALA A 264 0.17 17.90 19.02
CA ALA A 264 0.35 17.64 17.60
C ALA A 264 -0.63 16.58 17.09
N ARG A 265 -0.92 15.53 17.87
CA ARG A 265 -1.94 14.53 17.53
C ARG A 265 -3.34 15.15 17.48
N ASP A 266 -3.69 15.97 18.47
CA ASP A 266 -4.98 16.66 18.52
C ASP A 266 -5.13 17.64 17.36
N PHE A 267 -4.09 18.41 17.06
CA PHE A 267 -4.05 19.31 15.90
C PHE A 267 -4.26 18.53 14.58
N CYS A 268 -3.55 17.41 14.42
CA CYS A 268 -3.66 16.56 13.26
C CYS A 268 -5.08 15.98 13.12
N ALA A 269 -5.65 15.49 14.20
CA ALA A 269 -7.00 14.96 14.24
C ALA A 269 -8.06 16.01 13.87
N ALA A 270 -7.94 17.22 14.44
CA ALA A 270 -8.88 18.32 14.19
C ALA A 270 -8.86 18.80 12.72
N ARG A 271 -7.72 18.69 12.02
CA ARG A 271 -7.53 19.18 10.65
C ARG A 271 -7.51 18.06 9.59
N GLY A 272 -7.58 16.80 9.99
CA GLY A 272 -7.51 15.68 9.06
C GLY A 272 -6.19 15.56 8.33
N VAL A 273 -5.08 15.89 9.01
CA VAL A 273 -3.71 15.77 8.50
C VAL A 273 -2.93 14.72 9.29
N THR A 274 -1.82 14.26 8.72
CA THR A 274 -0.94 13.31 9.43
C THR A 274 0.18 14.04 10.16
N MET A 275 0.79 13.38 11.14
CA MET A 275 1.99 13.88 11.81
C MET A 275 3.11 14.20 10.80
N TYR A 276 3.29 13.37 9.78
CA TYR A 276 4.20 13.64 8.66
C TYR A 276 3.92 14.99 7.99
N MET A 277 2.65 15.27 7.64
CA MET A 277 2.26 16.51 6.96
C MET A 277 2.51 17.75 7.83
N LEU A 278 2.15 17.66 9.10
CA LEU A 278 2.42 18.73 10.08
C LEU A 278 3.92 18.99 10.20
N LEU A 279 4.70 17.96 10.49
CA LEU A 279 6.13 18.11 10.77
C LEU A 279 6.94 18.54 9.54
N LEU A 280 6.55 18.09 8.35
CA LEU A 280 7.12 18.57 7.08
C LEU A 280 6.79 20.05 6.83
N SER A 281 5.57 20.50 7.15
CA SER A 281 5.18 21.92 7.03
C SER A 281 5.99 22.81 7.96
N VAL A 282 6.23 22.33 9.18
CA VAL A 282 7.09 22.99 10.16
C VAL A 282 8.53 23.09 9.65
N TYR A 283 9.03 22.02 9.00
CA TYR A 283 10.38 22.05 8.40
C TYR A 283 10.48 23.07 7.27
N ALA A 284 9.50 23.11 6.36
CA ALA A 284 9.46 24.09 5.29
C ALA A 284 9.44 25.54 5.83
N ALA A 285 8.60 25.82 6.84
CA ALA A 285 8.56 27.14 7.48
C ALA A 285 9.88 27.48 8.20
N THR A 286 10.52 26.49 8.82
CA THR A 286 11.84 26.66 9.46
C THR A 286 12.91 27.03 8.43
N LEU A 287 12.94 26.35 7.29
CA LEU A 287 13.87 26.63 6.20
C LEU A 287 13.63 28.03 5.60
N HIS A 288 12.38 28.42 5.38
CA HIS A 288 12.02 29.77 4.95
C HIS A 288 12.55 30.83 5.91
N ARG A 289 12.32 30.66 7.20
CA ARG A 289 12.80 31.60 8.24
C ARG A 289 14.33 31.65 8.38
N LEU A 290 14.98 30.51 8.18
CA LEU A 290 16.43 30.39 8.23
C LEU A 290 17.11 31.13 7.05
N THR A 291 16.50 31.02 5.86
CA THR A 291 17.15 31.39 4.59
C THR A 291 16.53 32.59 3.88
N GLY A 292 15.27 32.91 4.17
CA GLY A 292 14.49 33.94 3.47
C GLY A 292 13.97 33.52 2.08
N TYR A 293 14.29 32.29 1.61
CA TYR A 293 13.77 31.80 0.35
C TYR A 293 12.29 31.44 0.44
N GLY A 294 11.49 31.94 -0.52
CA GLY A 294 10.06 31.65 -0.63
C GLY A 294 9.74 30.46 -1.52
N ASP A 295 10.70 29.91 -2.25
CA ASP A 295 10.52 28.74 -3.12
C ASP A 295 11.61 27.72 -2.77
N ILE A 296 11.22 26.61 -2.15
CA ILE A 296 12.13 25.62 -1.57
C ILE A 296 11.75 24.21 -2.08
N LEU A 297 12.75 23.48 -2.58
CA LEU A 297 12.63 22.07 -2.90
C LEU A 297 13.10 21.24 -1.71
N ILE A 298 12.24 20.37 -1.19
CA ILE A 298 12.54 19.45 -0.10
C ILE A 298 12.39 18.02 -0.63
N GLY A 299 13.45 17.21 -0.50
CA GLY A 299 13.35 15.77 -0.77
C GLY A 299 12.72 15.03 0.39
N THR A 300 11.99 13.95 0.12
CA THR A 300 11.44 13.04 1.13
C THR A 300 11.33 11.64 0.56
N PRO A 301 11.62 10.57 1.32
CA PRO A 301 11.51 9.21 0.79
C PRO A 301 10.07 8.73 0.80
N CYS A 302 9.67 8.05 -0.26
CA CYS A 302 8.54 7.15 -0.26
C CYS A 302 9.05 5.70 -0.17
N ALA A 303 8.46 4.89 0.70
CA ALA A 303 8.88 3.49 0.86
C ALA A 303 8.65 2.65 -0.41
N ASN A 304 7.73 3.08 -1.27
CA ASN A 304 7.39 2.47 -2.56
C ASN A 304 7.22 0.94 -2.52
N ARG A 305 6.72 0.42 -1.38
CA ARG A 305 6.44 -1.01 -1.20
C ARG A 305 5.06 -1.34 -1.73
N ARG A 306 4.99 -2.36 -2.58
CA ARG A 306 3.75 -2.92 -3.11
C ARG A 306 3.37 -4.19 -2.34
N THR A 307 2.13 -4.63 -2.50
CA THR A 307 1.68 -5.92 -1.94
C THR A 307 2.61 -7.04 -2.40
N GLY A 308 3.13 -7.80 -1.46
CA GLY A 308 4.08 -8.89 -1.70
C GLY A 308 5.55 -8.47 -1.74
N THR A 309 5.87 -7.17 -1.59
CA THR A 309 7.27 -6.70 -1.50
C THR A 309 7.67 -6.28 -0.08
N GLU A 310 6.75 -6.37 0.89
CA GLU A 310 6.97 -5.89 2.26
C GLU A 310 8.07 -6.69 3.00
N ASP A 311 8.19 -7.98 2.68
CA ASP A 311 9.17 -8.89 3.25
C ASP A 311 10.47 -9.00 2.45
N LEU A 312 10.61 -8.25 1.36
CA LEU A 312 11.81 -8.26 0.55
C LEU A 312 12.87 -7.28 1.08
N ILE A 313 14.13 -7.61 0.87
CA ILE A 313 15.27 -6.69 1.01
C ILE A 313 15.61 -6.13 -0.37
N GLY A 314 15.80 -4.82 -0.45
CA GLY A 314 16.18 -4.12 -1.68
C GLY A 314 15.98 -2.61 -1.59
N PRO A 315 16.54 -1.82 -2.51
CA PRO A 315 16.41 -0.36 -2.55
C PRO A 315 15.10 0.08 -3.25
N PHE A 316 13.95 -0.25 -2.66
CA PHE A 316 12.63 0.13 -3.19
C PHE A 316 12.31 1.61 -3.00
N SER A 317 12.94 2.23 -1.99
CA SER A 317 12.69 3.61 -1.60
C SER A 317 12.92 4.57 -2.76
N ASN A 318 11.88 5.36 -3.09
CA ASN A 318 11.91 6.35 -4.16
C ASN A 318 11.81 7.77 -3.58
N PRO A 319 12.79 8.67 -3.84
CA PRO A 319 12.69 10.06 -3.45
C PRO A 319 11.50 10.75 -4.11
N GLN A 320 10.77 11.53 -3.33
CA GLN A 320 9.74 12.45 -3.81
C GLN A 320 10.21 13.89 -3.57
N VAL A 321 9.79 14.82 -4.41
CA VAL A 321 10.19 16.21 -4.31
C VAL A 321 8.98 17.08 -4.02
N ILE A 322 8.97 17.75 -2.87
CA ILE A 322 7.98 18.77 -2.58
C ILE A 322 8.53 20.14 -2.93
N ARG A 323 7.78 20.91 -3.72
CA ARG A 323 8.05 22.32 -3.98
C ARG A 323 7.15 23.17 -3.10
N MET A 324 7.76 23.86 -2.15
CA MET A 324 7.06 24.76 -1.24
C MET A 324 7.25 26.20 -1.68
N LYS A 325 6.19 26.78 -2.26
CA LYS A 325 6.12 28.23 -2.54
C LYS A 325 5.44 28.90 -1.36
N MET A 326 6.15 29.82 -0.71
CA MET A 326 5.72 30.51 0.51
C MET A 326 5.93 32.01 0.36
N GLU A 327 4.96 32.78 0.82
CA GLU A 327 5.05 34.22 0.97
C GLU A 327 4.98 34.59 2.46
N ALA A 328 5.57 35.72 2.84
CA ALA A 328 5.67 36.12 4.25
C ALA A 328 4.30 36.18 4.98
N GLN A 329 3.24 36.51 4.26
CA GLN A 329 1.86 36.56 4.77
C GLN A 329 1.14 35.22 4.82
N ASP A 330 1.69 34.13 4.23
CA ASP A 330 1.10 32.82 4.33
C ASP A 330 1.04 32.39 5.80
N THR A 331 -0.09 31.75 6.19
CA THR A 331 -0.21 31.26 7.57
C THR A 331 0.38 29.87 7.72
N LEU A 332 0.86 29.53 8.92
CA LEU A 332 1.37 28.19 9.23
C LEU A 332 0.30 27.11 8.95
N GLY A 333 -0.97 27.39 9.26
CA GLY A 333 -2.08 26.48 8.95
C GLY A 333 -2.29 26.28 7.44
N ALA A 334 -2.11 27.32 6.62
CA ALA A 334 -2.21 27.21 5.16
C ALA A 334 -1.08 26.36 4.56
N LEU A 335 0.12 26.40 5.16
CA LEU A 335 1.22 25.51 4.75
C LEU A 335 0.88 24.04 5.00
N VAL A 336 0.28 23.73 6.14
CA VAL A 336 -0.15 22.34 6.46
C VAL A 336 -1.14 21.81 5.42
N GLU A 337 -2.11 22.61 5.00
CA GLU A 337 -3.07 22.22 3.95
C GLU A 337 -2.39 22.07 2.57
N ARG A 338 -1.42 22.93 2.26
CA ARG A 338 -0.62 22.84 1.03
C ARG A 338 0.20 21.54 0.98
N VAL A 339 0.87 21.18 2.08
CA VAL A 339 1.59 19.91 2.21
C VAL A 339 0.64 18.71 2.12
N ARG A 340 -0.55 18.80 2.72
CA ARG A 340 -1.58 17.76 2.59
C ARG A 340 -1.93 17.52 1.12
N THR A 341 -2.27 18.58 0.39
CA THR A 341 -2.65 18.50 -1.03
C THR A 341 -1.53 17.88 -1.86
N TRP A 342 -0.30 18.35 -1.65
CA TRP A 342 0.87 17.80 -2.32
C TRP A 342 1.07 16.31 -2.00
N THR A 343 1.02 15.93 -0.72
CA THR A 343 1.25 14.54 -0.28
C THR A 343 0.27 13.58 -0.93
N MET A 344 -1.00 13.97 -1.04
CA MET A 344 -2.03 13.14 -1.67
C MET A 344 -1.76 12.93 -3.16
N GLY A 345 -1.34 13.98 -3.87
CA GLY A 345 -0.97 13.89 -5.28
C GLY A 345 0.29 13.06 -5.52
N ALA A 346 1.35 13.30 -4.73
CA ALA A 346 2.62 12.60 -4.84
C ALA A 346 2.49 11.08 -4.64
N LEU A 347 1.66 10.66 -3.68
CA LEU A 347 1.42 9.23 -3.43
C LEU A 347 0.70 8.52 -4.59
N ALA A 348 -0.14 9.22 -5.33
CA ALA A 348 -0.81 8.66 -6.51
C ALA A 348 0.18 8.42 -7.67
N HIS A 349 1.33 9.09 -7.65
CA HIS A 349 2.38 9.04 -8.67
C HIS A 349 3.75 8.60 -8.12
N GLN A 350 3.74 7.82 -7.03
CA GLN A 350 4.95 7.40 -6.31
C GLN A 350 5.84 6.42 -7.08
N ASP A 351 5.29 5.75 -8.09
CA ASP A 351 6.00 4.73 -8.87
C ASP A 351 7.01 5.32 -9.85
N LEU A 352 6.84 6.59 -10.23
CA LEU A 352 7.80 7.25 -11.13
C LEU A 352 9.15 7.40 -10.42
N PRO A 353 10.23 6.79 -10.93
CA PRO A 353 11.55 6.99 -10.37
C PRO A 353 11.96 8.47 -10.39
N PHE A 354 12.59 8.94 -9.31
CA PHE A 354 13.09 10.30 -9.23
C PHE A 354 14.09 10.63 -10.35
N GLU A 355 14.84 9.64 -10.77
CA GLU A 355 15.83 9.73 -11.84
C GLU A 355 15.18 10.07 -13.19
N ASP A 356 14.00 9.50 -13.46
CA ASP A 356 13.24 9.78 -14.69
C ASP A 356 12.78 11.24 -14.78
N LEU A 357 12.59 11.91 -13.62
CA LEU A 357 12.33 13.35 -13.62
C LEU A 357 13.55 14.14 -14.11
N ASN A 358 14.76 13.79 -13.67
CA ASN A 358 15.97 14.48 -14.06
C ASN A 358 16.40 14.20 -15.51
N GLU A 359 16.02 13.04 -16.06
CA GLU A 359 16.24 12.66 -17.46
C GLU A 359 15.19 13.27 -18.41
N ASP A 360 14.09 13.77 -17.89
CA ASP A 360 13.02 14.37 -18.68
C ASP A 360 13.46 15.70 -19.31
N ASP A 361 13.12 15.91 -20.56
CA ASP A 361 13.48 17.11 -21.35
C ASP A 361 13.09 18.44 -20.68
N PHE A 362 12.02 18.44 -19.88
CA PHE A 362 11.59 19.63 -19.15
C PHE A 362 12.53 19.93 -17.97
N PHE A 363 12.91 18.89 -17.19
CA PHE A 363 13.74 19.06 -16.00
C PHE A 363 15.24 19.02 -16.31
N SER A 364 15.67 18.58 -17.48
CA SER A 364 17.07 18.58 -17.91
C SER A 364 17.60 19.97 -18.27
N ARG A 365 16.70 20.95 -18.49
CA ARG A 365 17.09 22.34 -18.74
C ARG A 365 17.68 22.95 -17.46
N GLU A 366 18.78 23.69 -17.59
CA GLU A 366 19.50 24.28 -16.45
C GLU A 366 18.60 25.05 -15.48
N GLN A 367 17.54 25.71 -16.00
CA GLN A 367 16.57 26.49 -15.22
C GLN A 367 15.58 25.64 -14.41
N ASN A 368 15.37 24.38 -14.80
CA ASN A 368 14.39 23.48 -14.20
C ASN A 368 15.04 22.29 -13.48
N GLN A 369 16.37 22.23 -13.44
CA GLN A 369 17.08 21.10 -12.85
C GLN A 369 16.82 20.97 -11.35
N ILE A 370 16.41 19.79 -10.91
CA ILE A 370 16.05 19.52 -9.52
C ILE A 370 17.33 19.28 -8.70
N HIS A 371 17.71 20.29 -7.91
CA HIS A 371 18.83 20.21 -6.98
C HIS A 371 18.34 20.12 -5.54
N LEU A 372 18.35 18.93 -4.95
CA LEU A 372 17.98 18.71 -3.56
C LEU A 372 19.15 19.04 -2.63
N LYS A 373 18.96 20.04 -1.76
CA LYS A 373 19.91 20.44 -0.71
C LYS A 373 19.47 19.96 0.67
N VAL A 374 18.17 19.78 0.86
CA VAL A 374 17.55 19.42 2.13
C VAL A 374 16.66 18.21 1.94
N TYR A 375 16.62 17.39 3.00
CA TYR A 375 15.85 16.17 3.00
C TYR A 375 15.05 16.03 4.29
N PHE A 376 13.86 15.47 4.21
CA PHE A 376 12.96 15.26 5.35
C PHE A 376 12.52 13.80 5.43
N ILE A 377 12.75 13.17 6.57
CA ILE A 377 12.38 11.78 6.81
C ILE A 377 11.48 11.72 8.05
N TYR A 378 10.32 11.11 7.93
CA TYR A 378 9.46 10.77 9.05
C TYR A 378 9.17 9.29 9.02
N GLN A 379 9.60 8.59 10.05
CA GLN A 379 9.46 7.15 10.10
C GLN A 379 9.26 6.65 11.52
N ARG A 380 8.57 5.53 11.67
CA ARG A 380 8.76 4.72 12.87
C ARG A 380 10.12 4.05 12.82
N ALA A 381 10.69 3.76 13.98
CA ALA A 381 11.87 2.93 14.02
C ALA A 381 11.55 1.62 13.27
N PHE A 382 12.14 1.42 12.09
CA PHE A 382 11.97 0.18 11.32
C PHE A 382 12.52 -1.02 12.10
N MET A 383 13.61 -0.79 12.84
CA MET A 383 14.19 -1.76 13.74
C MET A 383 13.56 -1.59 15.13
N GLN A 384 12.73 -2.54 15.52
CA GLN A 384 12.22 -2.66 16.88
C GLN A 384 12.97 -3.79 17.59
N ALA A 385 13.13 -3.69 18.91
CA ALA A 385 13.72 -4.76 19.68
C ALA A 385 13.04 -6.11 19.39
N GLN A 386 13.84 -7.15 19.21
CA GLN A 386 13.37 -8.51 18.97
C GLN A 386 13.65 -9.35 20.21
N ASN A 387 12.59 -9.88 20.81
CA ASN A 387 12.68 -10.77 21.96
C ASN A 387 12.35 -12.17 21.49
N THR A 388 13.39 -12.97 21.29
CA THR A 388 13.24 -14.39 20.98
C THR A 388 13.58 -15.22 22.23
N PRO A 389 13.15 -16.48 22.31
CA PRO A 389 13.56 -17.35 23.41
C PRO A 389 15.07 -17.50 23.58
N SER A 390 15.85 -17.36 22.50
CA SER A 390 17.30 -17.54 22.51
C SER A 390 18.07 -16.25 22.73
N LEU A 391 17.51 -15.08 22.38
CA LEU A 391 18.27 -13.83 22.34
C LEU A 391 17.34 -12.61 22.40
N GLU A 392 17.68 -11.62 23.21
CA GLU A 392 17.10 -10.27 23.13
C GLU A 392 18.01 -9.39 22.25
N ILE A 393 17.48 -8.85 21.17
CA ILE A 393 18.23 -7.99 20.24
C ILE A 393 17.65 -6.57 20.30
N VAL A 394 18.47 -5.62 20.73
CA VAL A 394 18.10 -4.22 20.88
C VAL A 394 18.90 -3.35 19.89
N PRO A 395 18.25 -2.63 18.98
CA PRO A 395 18.95 -1.71 18.08
C PRO A 395 19.63 -0.56 18.82
N LEU A 396 20.90 -0.34 18.52
CA LEU A 396 21.69 0.80 19.01
C LEU A 396 21.39 2.07 18.18
N ARG A 397 21.95 3.18 18.62
CA ARG A 397 21.88 4.45 17.87
C ARG A 397 22.53 4.31 16.51
N SER A 398 21.90 4.93 15.52
CA SER A 398 22.50 5.09 14.19
C SER A 398 23.68 6.08 14.25
N VAL A 399 24.74 5.76 13.51
CA VAL A 399 25.85 6.70 13.21
C VAL A 399 25.76 7.12 11.77
N SER A 400 26.17 8.36 11.46
CA SER A 400 26.24 8.84 10.08
C SER A 400 27.60 8.50 9.49
N PRO A 401 27.66 7.67 8.44
CA PRO A 401 28.91 7.42 7.74
C PRO A 401 29.34 8.58 6.85
N GLY A 402 28.38 9.42 6.43
CA GLY A 402 28.55 10.59 5.55
C GLY A 402 27.18 11.20 5.22
N THR A 403 27.14 12.36 4.58
CA THR A 403 25.92 13.07 4.20
C THR A 403 25.72 13.10 2.70
N MET A 404 24.47 12.87 2.25
CA MET A 404 24.08 13.04 0.85
C MET A 404 23.57 14.47 0.55
N PHE A 405 23.02 15.14 1.55
CA PHE A 405 22.42 16.47 1.46
C PHE A 405 23.09 17.42 2.45
N ASP A 406 22.88 18.72 2.29
CA ASP A 406 23.43 19.72 3.23
C ASP A 406 22.82 19.54 4.63
N LEU A 407 21.50 19.28 4.71
CA LEU A 407 20.78 18.96 5.94
C LEU A 407 19.76 17.85 5.70
N THR A 408 19.74 16.85 6.55
CA THR A 408 18.69 15.82 6.60
C THR A 408 18.00 15.86 7.96
N LEU A 409 16.73 16.26 8.01
CA LEU A 409 15.92 16.14 9.22
C LEU A 409 15.17 14.83 9.23
N SER A 410 15.57 13.93 10.12
CA SER A 410 14.89 12.67 10.35
C SER A 410 14.11 12.71 11.65
N ILE A 411 12.83 12.37 11.62
CA ILE A 411 12.01 12.24 12.82
C ILE A 411 11.63 10.78 12.97
N VAL A 412 12.15 10.14 14.02
CA VAL A 412 11.99 8.72 14.28
C VAL A 412 11.07 8.52 15.48
N GLU A 413 9.91 7.93 15.27
CA GLU A 413 9.01 7.53 16.36
C GLU A 413 9.57 6.31 17.09
N ARG A 414 9.77 6.45 18.40
CA ARG A 414 10.19 5.39 19.31
C ARG A 414 9.22 5.27 20.48
N SER A 415 9.42 4.30 21.36
CA SER A 415 8.60 4.10 22.58
C SER A 415 8.65 5.31 23.52
N GLU A 416 9.79 5.98 23.62
CA GLU A 416 10.02 7.20 24.42
C GLU A 416 9.46 8.48 23.79
N GLY A 417 9.00 8.42 22.55
CA GLY A 417 8.49 9.56 21.78
C GLY A 417 9.26 9.83 20.47
N PRO A 418 8.76 10.77 19.65
CA PRO A 418 9.44 11.17 18.42
C PRO A 418 10.77 11.85 18.71
N ARG A 419 11.82 11.36 18.08
CA ARG A 419 13.17 11.90 18.17
C ARG A 419 13.52 12.59 16.88
N LEU A 420 13.83 13.88 16.94
CA LEU A 420 14.34 14.69 15.84
C LEU A 420 15.86 14.44 15.74
N GLN A 421 16.34 14.15 14.56
CA GLN A 421 17.73 13.92 14.26
C GLN A 421 18.09 14.80 13.04
N LEU A 422 18.92 15.81 13.24
CA LEU A 422 19.41 16.64 12.15
C LEU A 422 20.84 16.22 11.79
N GLU A 423 20.94 15.51 10.67
CA GLU A 423 22.20 15.07 10.09
C GLU A 423 22.79 16.19 9.24
N TYR A 424 24.09 16.41 9.37
CA TYR A 424 24.82 17.48 8.70
C TYR A 424 26.29 17.12 8.47
N ASN A 425 26.95 17.85 7.57
CA ASN A 425 28.41 17.76 7.37
C ASN A 425 29.12 18.74 8.28
N PRO A 426 29.95 18.30 9.24
CA PRO A 426 30.69 19.19 10.14
C PRO A 426 31.76 20.06 9.43
N GLY A 427 32.12 19.74 8.18
CA GLY A 427 32.92 20.59 7.31
C GLY A 427 32.21 21.84 6.77
N PHE A 428 30.85 21.83 6.80
CA PHE A 428 30.03 22.95 6.34
C PHE A 428 29.36 23.70 7.49
N PHE A 429 28.92 23.01 8.53
CA PHE A 429 28.16 23.59 9.62
C PHE A 429 28.82 23.36 10.97
N ARG A 430 28.72 24.36 11.84
CA ARG A 430 29.09 24.24 13.25
C ARG A 430 27.92 23.61 14.01
N VAL A 431 28.22 22.81 15.01
CA VAL A 431 27.20 22.21 15.90
C VAL A 431 26.25 23.25 16.50
N THR A 432 26.78 24.45 16.83
CA THR A 432 25.96 25.56 17.37
C THR A 432 24.91 26.07 16.38
N THR A 433 25.20 26.06 15.09
CA THR A 433 24.23 26.41 14.04
C THR A 433 23.17 25.35 13.91
N ILE A 434 23.53 24.06 13.96
CA ILE A 434 22.59 22.96 13.93
C ILE A 434 21.63 22.97 15.13
N GLN A 435 22.15 23.21 16.31
CA GLN A 435 21.36 23.38 17.54
C GLN A 435 20.40 24.57 17.44
N ARG A 436 20.80 25.67 16.84
CA ARG A 436 19.92 26.82 16.58
C ARG A 436 18.81 26.47 15.58
N ILE A 437 19.09 25.67 14.55
CA ILE A 437 18.08 25.21 13.59
C ILE A 437 17.05 24.32 14.29
N LEU A 438 17.48 23.38 15.14
CA LEU A 438 16.57 22.54 15.91
C LEU A 438 15.68 23.36 16.87
N LYS A 439 16.25 24.39 17.53
CA LYS A 439 15.47 25.33 18.36
C LYS A 439 14.44 26.11 17.55
N LEU A 440 14.83 26.61 16.38
CA LEU A 440 13.91 27.32 15.48
C LEU A 440 12.78 26.40 15.01
N TYR A 441 13.10 25.16 14.64
CA TYR A 441 12.13 24.16 14.26
C TYR A 441 11.08 23.92 15.37
N PHE A 442 11.57 23.76 16.59
CA PHE A 442 10.69 23.59 17.76
C PHE A 442 9.78 24.80 18.00
N GLY A 443 10.33 26.02 17.89
CA GLY A 443 9.54 27.25 18.04
C GLY A 443 8.49 27.42 16.94
N VAL A 444 8.78 27.02 15.72
CA VAL A 444 7.78 27.00 14.62
C VAL A 444 6.70 25.95 14.90
N LEU A 445 7.07 24.77 15.42
CA LEU A 445 6.10 23.74 15.80
C LEU A 445 5.15 24.26 16.90
N GLU A 446 5.69 24.77 17.99
CA GLU A 446 4.92 25.34 19.11
C GLU A 446 3.94 26.43 18.64
N THR A 447 4.43 27.34 17.78
CA THR A 447 3.58 28.39 17.21
C THR A 447 2.51 27.82 16.28
N THR A 448 2.84 26.80 15.47
CA THR A 448 1.85 26.14 14.59
C THR A 448 0.72 25.50 15.40
N LEU A 449 1.04 24.87 16.52
CA LEU A 449 0.08 24.21 17.37
C LEU A 449 -0.81 25.20 18.13
N SER A 450 -0.23 26.28 18.67
CA SER A 450 -0.95 27.28 19.46
C SER A 450 -1.68 28.32 18.62
N ASN A 451 -1.10 28.76 17.50
CA ASN A 451 -1.66 29.79 16.62
C ASN A 451 -1.41 29.46 15.15
N PRO A 452 -2.17 28.57 14.53
CA PRO A 452 -2.02 28.24 13.11
C PRO A 452 -2.32 29.40 12.14
N GLY A 453 -2.94 30.47 12.62
CA GLY A 453 -3.14 31.72 11.86
C GLY A 453 -1.90 32.61 11.81
N PHE A 454 -0.82 32.26 12.52
CA PHE A 454 0.41 33.03 12.56
C PHE A 454 1.09 33.07 11.19
N ALA A 455 1.55 34.26 10.75
CA ALA A 455 2.17 34.40 9.45
C ALA A 455 3.61 33.85 9.45
N VAL A 456 3.99 33.19 8.36
CA VAL A 456 5.31 32.54 8.22
C VAL A 456 6.45 33.54 8.35
N GLY A 457 6.25 34.77 7.90
CA GLY A 457 7.25 35.84 7.97
C GLY A 457 7.33 36.59 9.32
N GLU A 458 6.36 36.43 10.22
CA GLU A 458 6.33 37.09 11.54
C GLU A 458 7.46 36.61 12.46
N ALA A 459 8.01 37.48 13.30
CA ALA A 459 9.01 37.12 14.30
C ALA A 459 8.40 36.20 15.36
N LEU A 460 9.08 35.10 15.68
CA LEU A 460 8.67 34.23 16.80
C LEU A 460 9.10 34.87 18.11
N GLU A 461 8.22 34.84 19.12
CA GLU A 461 8.64 35.06 20.48
C GLU A 461 9.61 33.98 20.96
N GLN A 462 10.53 34.31 21.88
CA GLN A 462 11.47 33.33 22.42
C GLN A 462 10.69 32.21 23.14
N THR A 463 10.82 30.99 22.62
CA THR A 463 10.18 29.82 23.24
C THR A 463 10.91 29.41 24.52
N ASP A 464 10.22 28.76 25.43
CA ASP A 464 10.81 28.25 26.70
C ASP A 464 11.99 27.28 26.41
N MET A 465 11.92 26.49 25.33
CA MET A 465 13.03 25.66 24.87
C MET A 465 14.25 26.47 24.40
N GLY A 466 14.06 27.72 23.98
CA GLY A 466 15.15 28.67 23.70
C GLY A 466 15.91 29.08 24.95
N ARG A 467 15.31 28.97 26.13
CA ARG A 467 15.91 29.30 27.43
C ARG A 467 16.60 28.11 28.10
N GLN A 468 16.23 26.88 27.76
CA GLN A 468 16.91 25.70 28.28
C GLN A 468 18.11 25.37 27.40
N PRO A 469 19.31 25.12 27.99
CA PRO A 469 20.39 24.55 27.20
C PRO A 469 19.92 23.19 26.67
N ILE A 470 20.00 23.00 25.33
CA ILE A 470 19.83 21.65 24.77
C ILE A 470 20.93 20.82 25.42
N GLN A 471 20.53 19.91 26.31
CA GLN A 471 21.49 18.91 26.76
C GLN A 471 21.83 18.09 25.51
N PRO A 472 23.09 18.07 25.06
CA PRO A 472 23.51 17.08 24.10
C PRO A 472 23.09 15.74 24.71
N ALA A 473 22.33 14.96 23.95
CA ALA A 473 22.09 13.61 24.40
C ALA A 473 23.49 13.00 24.51
N LYS A 474 23.97 12.88 25.74
CA LYS A 474 25.31 12.33 26.02
C LYS A 474 25.42 11.03 25.24
N ASN A 475 26.50 10.89 24.51
CA ASN A 475 26.93 9.62 23.88
C ASN A 475 27.32 8.58 24.96
N THR A 476 26.63 8.57 26.04
CA THR A 476 26.78 7.54 27.04
C THR A 476 25.71 6.49 26.77
N ALA A 477 26.14 5.27 26.62
CA ALA A 477 25.34 4.07 26.76
C ALA A 477 24.89 3.90 28.24
N GLU A 478 24.50 4.98 28.86
CA GLU A 478 23.74 4.93 30.10
C GLU A 478 22.28 4.94 29.70
N GLU A 479 21.72 3.72 29.59
CA GLU A 479 20.34 3.51 29.96
C GLU A 479 20.15 4.19 31.32
N SER A 480 19.44 5.29 31.36
CA SER A 480 18.76 5.66 32.57
C SER A 480 17.85 4.50 32.90
N PRO A 481 18.00 3.84 34.07
CA PRO A 481 17.03 2.82 34.45
C PRO A 481 15.65 3.48 34.31
N GLU A 482 14.72 2.78 33.67
CA GLU A 482 13.31 3.15 33.71
C GLU A 482 12.96 3.56 35.13
N PRO A 483 12.24 4.68 35.33
CA PRO A 483 11.65 4.94 36.63
C PRO A 483 10.80 3.73 36.96
N ALA A 484 11.23 2.95 37.94
CA ALA A 484 10.52 1.78 38.41
C ALA A 484 9.09 2.19 38.73
N LEU A 485 8.15 1.68 37.94
CA LEU A 485 6.75 1.68 38.33
C LEU A 485 6.66 0.97 39.69
N PRO A 486 5.99 1.54 40.69
CA PRO A 486 5.99 0.98 42.04
C PRO A 486 5.36 -0.42 42.01
N GLY A 487 6.15 -1.38 42.36
CA GLY A 487 5.78 -2.66 42.92
C GLY A 487 4.84 -3.56 42.14
N ARG A 488 5.40 -4.37 41.24
CA ARG A 488 4.92 -5.74 41.04
C ARG A 488 6.08 -6.68 41.17
N ASN A 489 6.08 -7.42 42.25
CA ASN A 489 7.02 -8.50 42.53
C ASN A 489 7.12 -9.49 41.37
N ALA A 490 8.35 -9.71 40.95
CA ALA A 490 8.71 -10.78 40.05
C ALA A 490 8.40 -12.13 40.71
N GLY A 491 7.37 -12.79 40.22
CA GLY A 491 7.17 -14.22 40.36
C GLY A 491 7.29 -14.82 39.00
N ALA A 492 8.39 -15.55 38.74
CA ALA A 492 8.52 -16.42 37.60
C ALA A 492 7.41 -17.46 37.65
N ALA A 493 6.39 -17.32 36.81
CA ALA A 493 5.41 -18.35 36.55
C ALA A 493 5.28 -18.47 35.02
N SER A 494 5.61 -19.65 34.55
CA SER A 494 5.26 -20.21 33.25
C SER A 494 3.87 -19.73 32.81
N ILE A 495 3.81 -18.98 31.70
CA ILE A 495 2.54 -18.66 31.08
C ILE A 495 2.17 -19.85 30.21
N GLU A 496 1.51 -20.84 30.83
CA GLU A 496 0.52 -21.65 30.16
C GLU A 496 -0.55 -20.71 29.62
N ALA A 497 -1.09 -21.04 28.43
CA ALA A 497 -2.18 -20.33 27.80
C ALA A 497 -3.36 -20.20 28.76
N GLY A 498 -3.38 -19.13 29.53
CA GLY A 498 -4.42 -18.70 30.44
C GLY A 498 -5.15 -17.52 29.81
N GLU A 499 -6.41 -17.76 29.60
CA GLU A 499 -7.44 -16.83 29.15
C GLU A 499 -7.30 -15.47 29.82
N ALA A 500 -7.04 -14.43 29.04
CA ALA A 500 -7.16 -13.06 29.50
C ALA A 500 -8.65 -12.75 29.66
N GLU A 501 -9.15 -12.90 30.86
CA GLU A 501 -10.44 -12.34 31.25
C GLU A 501 -10.39 -10.81 31.10
N GLY A 502 -11.27 -10.29 30.23
CA GLY A 502 -11.59 -8.86 30.22
C GLY A 502 -11.55 -8.13 28.89
N LYS A 503 -11.22 -8.76 27.74
CA LYS A 503 -11.58 -8.20 26.44
C LYS A 503 -12.91 -8.83 26.01
N ALA A 504 -13.96 -8.01 25.96
CA ALA A 504 -15.20 -8.40 25.30
C ALA A 504 -14.83 -9.03 23.95
N ILE A 505 -15.21 -10.28 23.75
CA ILE A 505 -15.06 -11.00 22.48
C ILE A 505 -15.82 -10.15 21.46
N ARG A 506 -15.12 -9.34 20.68
CA ARG A 506 -15.73 -8.57 19.59
C ARG A 506 -16.17 -9.60 18.56
N GLU A 507 -17.47 -9.66 18.32
CA GLU A 507 -18.07 -10.53 17.34
C GLU A 507 -17.44 -10.28 15.97
N HIS A 508 -16.84 -11.31 15.38
CA HIS A 508 -16.30 -11.23 14.02
C HIS A 508 -17.48 -11.21 13.03
N VAL A 509 -17.75 -10.04 12.48
CA VAL A 509 -18.80 -9.83 11.46
C VAL A 509 -18.14 -9.77 10.09
N THR A 510 -18.48 -10.74 9.25
CA THR A 510 -18.01 -10.78 7.86
C THR A 510 -18.69 -9.70 7.02
N ALA A 511 -18.06 -9.32 5.90
CA ALA A 511 -18.63 -8.38 4.93
C ALA A 511 -20.04 -8.83 4.49
N ARG A 512 -21.00 -7.93 4.59
CA ARG A 512 -22.43 -8.19 4.30
C ARG A 512 -22.79 -7.96 2.84
N ASP A 513 -21.98 -7.18 2.16
CA ASP A 513 -22.13 -6.90 0.73
C ASP A 513 -20.76 -6.69 0.06
N ALA A 514 -20.79 -6.51 -1.26
CA ALA A 514 -19.56 -6.41 -2.03
C ALA A 514 -18.78 -5.11 -1.81
N LEU A 515 -19.44 -4.02 -1.39
CA LEU A 515 -18.71 -2.79 -1.05
C LEU A 515 -17.89 -2.99 0.22
N GLU A 516 -18.50 -3.59 1.24
CA GLU A 516 -17.79 -3.94 2.48
C GLU A 516 -16.68 -4.95 2.20
N LEU A 517 -16.91 -5.93 1.31
CA LEU A 517 -15.91 -6.91 0.90
C LEU A 517 -14.73 -6.26 0.17
N GLN A 518 -15.00 -5.32 -0.75
CA GLN A 518 -13.95 -4.59 -1.46
C GLN A 518 -13.16 -3.67 -0.52
N ILE A 519 -13.85 -2.94 0.36
CA ILE A 519 -13.19 -2.09 1.35
C ILE A 519 -12.40 -2.94 2.35
N ALA A 520 -12.92 -4.11 2.75
CA ALA A 520 -12.17 -5.07 3.56
C ALA A 520 -10.89 -5.52 2.86
N GLY A 521 -10.94 -5.87 1.58
CA GLY A 521 -9.76 -6.21 0.77
C GLY A 521 -8.75 -5.06 0.69
N ILE A 522 -9.22 -3.82 0.52
CA ILE A 522 -8.37 -2.62 0.56
C ILE A 522 -7.70 -2.48 1.92
N TRP A 523 -8.43 -2.68 3.03
CA TRP A 523 -7.88 -2.61 4.38
C TRP A 523 -6.90 -3.75 4.65
N GLU A 524 -7.26 -4.98 4.30
CA GLU A 524 -6.39 -6.16 4.42
C GLU A 524 -5.06 -5.94 3.70
N THR A 525 -5.13 -5.42 2.47
CA THR A 525 -3.96 -5.10 1.66
C THR A 525 -3.14 -3.95 2.27
N ALA A 526 -3.79 -2.85 2.66
CA ALA A 526 -3.10 -1.68 3.17
C ALA A 526 -2.46 -1.88 4.55
N MET A 527 -3.01 -2.82 5.36
CA MET A 527 -2.58 -3.09 6.73
C MET A 527 -1.78 -4.40 6.87
N GLY A 528 -1.72 -5.24 5.83
CA GLY A 528 -1.06 -6.54 5.88
C GLY A 528 -1.79 -7.56 6.78
N LEU A 529 -3.10 -7.38 7.00
CA LEU A 529 -3.94 -8.25 7.83
C LEU A 529 -4.83 -9.13 6.96
N LYS A 530 -5.39 -10.20 7.53
CA LYS A 530 -6.37 -11.07 6.85
C LYS A 530 -7.56 -11.33 7.76
N ASN A 531 -8.71 -11.61 7.17
CA ASN A 531 -9.94 -11.93 7.89
C ASN A 531 -10.41 -10.81 8.84
N LEU A 532 -10.42 -9.57 8.36
CA LEU A 532 -10.92 -8.45 9.15
C LEU A 532 -12.42 -8.53 9.35
N SER A 533 -12.87 -8.23 10.57
CA SER A 533 -14.28 -7.95 10.84
C SER A 533 -14.63 -6.56 10.30
N ILE A 534 -15.81 -6.41 9.69
CA ILE A 534 -16.26 -5.07 9.23
C ILE A 534 -16.44 -4.06 10.36
N ARG A 535 -16.46 -4.53 11.61
CA ARG A 535 -16.55 -3.71 12.84
C ARG A 535 -15.20 -3.47 13.50
N ASP A 536 -14.13 -4.02 12.99
CA ASP A 536 -12.80 -3.73 13.49
C ASP A 536 -12.47 -2.27 13.29
N ASN A 537 -11.96 -1.64 14.35
CA ASN A 537 -11.55 -0.24 14.28
C ASN A 537 -10.14 -0.14 13.71
N PHE A 538 -9.98 0.68 12.68
CA PHE A 538 -8.72 0.94 12.01
C PHE A 538 -7.55 1.23 12.98
N PHE A 539 -7.81 2.06 13.98
CA PHE A 539 -6.77 2.48 14.92
C PHE A 539 -6.43 1.38 15.94
N ASP A 540 -7.45 0.60 16.39
CA ASP A 540 -7.25 -0.53 17.30
C ASP A 540 -6.47 -1.68 16.64
N LEU A 541 -6.60 -1.85 15.33
CA LEU A 541 -5.82 -2.80 14.52
C LEU A 541 -4.39 -2.33 14.27
N GLY A 542 -3.97 -1.18 14.79
CA GLY A 542 -2.67 -0.58 14.51
C GLY A 542 -2.60 0.18 13.18
N GLY A 543 -3.74 0.58 12.64
CA GLY A 543 -3.84 1.38 11.41
C GLY A 543 -3.10 2.71 11.54
N ARG A 544 -2.25 3.01 10.58
CA ARG A 544 -1.30 4.12 10.57
C ARG A 544 -1.58 5.08 9.43
N SER A 545 -0.98 6.26 9.51
CA SER A 545 -1.16 7.31 8.49
C SER A 545 -0.90 6.82 7.07
N LEU A 546 0.09 5.97 6.84
CA LEU A 546 0.39 5.41 5.51
C LEU A 546 -0.70 4.44 5.06
N ALA A 547 -1.15 3.54 5.95
CA ALA A 547 -2.27 2.64 5.66
C ALA A 547 -3.57 3.44 5.45
N ALA A 548 -3.82 4.48 6.29
CA ALA A 548 -4.94 5.39 6.13
C ALA A 548 -4.93 6.10 4.77
N MET A 549 -3.77 6.62 4.36
CA MET A 549 -3.60 7.24 3.05
C MET A 549 -3.83 6.25 1.91
N ARG A 550 -3.27 5.05 1.98
CA ARG A 550 -3.48 3.99 0.98
C ARG A 550 -4.95 3.63 0.85
N ILE A 551 -5.64 3.44 1.96
CA ILE A 551 -7.08 3.13 1.99
C ILE A 551 -7.87 4.25 1.33
N ILE A 552 -7.68 5.51 1.75
CA ILE A 552 -8.45 6.64 1.22
C ILE A 552 -8.11 6.89 -0.26
N CYS A 553 -6.84 6.82 -0.67
CA CYS A 553 -6.48 6.96 -2.08
C CYS A 553 -7.10 5.86 -2.95
N GLN A 554 -7.09 4.60 -2.50
CA GLN A 554 -7.73 3.51 -3.25
C GLN A 554 -9.24 3.65 -3.28
N VAL A 555 -9.88 4.03 -2.16
CA VAL A 555 -11.31 4.30 -2.10
C VAL A 555 -11.68 5.45 -3.04
N ASN A 556 -10.94 6.57 -3.01
CA ASN A 556 -11.18 7.71 -3.89
C ASN A 556 -11.00 7.32 -5.37
N ARG A 557 -9.95 6.57 -5.69
CA ARG A 557 -9.67 6.11 -7.05
C ARG A 557 -10.73 5.14 -7.56
N ILE A 558 -11.13 4.14 -6.75
CA ILE A 558 -12.06 3.10 -7.16
C ILE A 558 -13.48 3.65 -7.28
N TYR A 559 -13.90 4.51 -6.37
CA TYR A 559 -15.29 4.97 -6.29
C TYR A 559 -15.51 6.40 -6.82
N ALA A 560 -14.46 7.03 -7.38
CA ALA A 560 -14.49 8.40 -7.88
C ALA A 560 -15.09 9.40 -6.85
N VAL A 561 -14.74 9.21 -5.57
CA VAL A 561 -15.12 10.10 -4.47
C VAL A 561 -13.91 10.91 -4.03
N ASP A 562 -14.12 12.04 -3.38
CA ASP A 562 -13.07 12.88 -2.83
C ASP A 562 -13.21 12.87 -1.30
N PHE A 563 -12.61 11.89 -0.67
CA PHE A 563 -12.50 11.80 0.78
C PHE A 563 -11.13 12.26 1.24
N GLY A 564 -11.09 13.13 2.24
CA GLY A 564 -9.87 13.43 2.98
C GLY A 564 -9.55 12.32 4.00
N LEU A 565 -8.32 12.30 4.50
CA LEU A 565 -7.89 11.36 5.55
C LEU A 565 -8.75 11.43 6.82
N ALA A 566 -9.31 12.60 7.12
CA ALA A 566 -10.27 12.80 8.21
C ALA A 566 -11.49 11.86 8.12
N THR A 567 -11.83 11.38 6.92
CA THR A 567 -12.92 10.44 6.72
C THR A 567 -12.73 9.15 7.51
N LEU A 568 -11.47 8.68 7.71
CA LEU A 568 -11.20 7.49 8.52
C LEU A 568 -11.39 7.71 10.03
N PHE A 569 -11.42 8.95 10.53
CA PHE A 569 -11.79 9.20 11.94
C PHE A 569 -13.30 9.03 12.17
N SER A 570 -14.12 9.39 11.18
CA SER A 570 -15.57 9.14 11.21
C SER A 570 -15.96 7.77 10.65
N GLY A 571 -15.19 7.27 9.66
CA GLY A 571 -15.31 5.96 9.03
C GLY A 571 -14.23 4.98 9.51
N ASN A 572 -14.01 4.90 10.82
CA ASN A 572 -12.93 4.13 11.43
C ASN A 572 -13.15 2.61 11.46
N THR A 573 -14.21 2.13 10.83
CA THR A 573 -14.49 0.71 10.57
C THR A 573 -14.84 0.53 9.10
N ILE A 574 -14.65 -0.67 8.58
CA ILE A 574 -15.02 -1.03 7.20
C ILE A 574 -16.51 -0.71 6.94
N GLU A 575 -17.39 -1.09 7.89
CA GLU A 575 -18.82 -0.80 7.83
C GLU A 575 -19.10 0.71 7.69
N ARG A 576 -18.50 1.55 8.53
CA ARG A 576 -18.71 3.01 8.52
C ARG A 576 -18.12 3.67 7.28
N LEU A 577 -16.94 3.25 6.83
CA LEU A 577 -16.35 3.77 5.62
C LEU A 577 -17.20 3.42 4.39
N ALA A 578 -17.72 2.20 4.32
CA ALA A 578 -18.66 1.79 3.30
C ALA A 578 -19.93 2.65 3.28
N ASP A 579 -20.47 3.00 4.46
CA ASP A 579 -21.64 3.88 4.56
C ASP A 579 -21.36 5.30 4.08
N LEU A 580 -20.15 5.82 4.34
CA LEU A 580 -19.74 7.14 3.82
C LEU A 580 -19.62 7.14 2.30
N VAL A 581 -19.03 6.07 1.73
CA VAL A 581 -18.98 5.87 0.27
C VAL A 581 -20.39 5.80 -0.32
N ARG A 582 -21.30 5.02 0.26
CA ARG A 582 -22.71 4.93 -0.17
C ARG A 582 -23.40 6.30 -0.16
N LYS A 583 -23.24 7.06 0.93
CA LYS A 583 -23.83 8.40 1.08
C LYS A 583 -23.28 9.37 0.03
N ARG A 584 -21.98 9.37 -0.22
CA ARG A 584 -21.34 10.26 -1.17
C ARG A 584 -21.79 9.96 -2.60
N LEU A 585 -21.85 8.71 -2.98
CA LEU A 585 -22.33 8.28 -4.31
C LEU A 585 -23.82 8.56 -4.51
N SER A 586 -24.64 8.41 -3.47
CA SER A 586 -26.08 8.69 -3.53
C SER A 586 -26.40 10.18 -3.57
N ALA A 587 -25.59 11.04 -2.97
CA ALA A 587 -25.84 12.48 -2.91
C ALA A 587 -25.68 13.19 -4.26
N ASN A 588 -24.93 12.62 -5.20
CA ASN A 588 -24.63 13.21 -6.50
C ASN A 588 -25.47 12.65 -7.64
N THR A 589 -26.41 11.73 -7.40
CA THR A 589 -27.14 11.01 -8.46
C THR A 589 -28.61 11.38 -8.48
N THR A 590 -29.02 12.12 -9.52
CA THR A 590 -30.43 12.34 -9.89
C THR A 590 -30.93 11.33 -10.93
N SER A 591 -30.02 10.54 -11.56
CA SER A 591 -30.29 9.52 -12.57
C SER A 591 -29.98 8.11 -12.07
N ALA A 592 -30.70 7.11 -12.57
CA ALA A 592 -30.36 5.70 -12.33
C ALA A 592 -29.06 5.28 -13.03
N ILE A 593 -28.57 6.05 -13.99
CA ILE A 593 -27.34 5.77 -14.72
C ILE A 593 -26.18 6.60 -14.14
N VAL A 594 -25.08 5.93 -13.85
CA VAL A 594 -23.87 6.52 -13.33
C VAL A 594 -22.72 6.21 -14.29
N ALA A 595 -22.03 7.26 -14.74
CA ALA A 595 -20.83 7.12 -15.56
C ALA A 595 -19.69 6.58 -14.69
N MET A 596 -19.20 5.39 -15.01
CA MET A 596 -18.09 4.75 -14.28
C MET A 596 -16.76 5.02 -14.99
N GLN A 597 -16.73 4.80 -16.31
CA GLN A 597 -15.62 5.09 -17.21
C GLN A 597 -16.21 5.65 -18.51
N PRO A 598 -16.39 6.99 -18.63
CA PRO A 598 -17.11 7.58 -19.76
C PRO A 598 -16.26 7.80 -21.02
N ARG A 599 -14.99 7.40 -21.03
CA ARG A 599 -14.08 7.56 -22.16
C ARG A 599 -14.24 6.40 -23.12
N GLY A 600 -14.00 6.64 -24.42
CA GLY A 600 -14.01 5.63 -25.46
C GLY A 600 -14.83 6.07 -26.67
N SER A 601 -14.57 5.41 -27.82
CA SER A 601 -15.25 5.69 -29.10
C SER A 601 -16.16 4.56 -29.57
N ALA A 602 -16.06 3.38 -28.93
CA ALA A 602 -16.92 2.23 -29.22
C ALA A 602 -18.28 2.34 -28.52
N GLY A 603 -19.20 1.42 -28.82
CA GLY A 603 -20.53 1.42 -28.21
C GLY A 603 -20.50 1.25 -26.69
N PRO A 604 -21.29 2.05 -25.91
CA PRO A 604 -21.28 1.97 -24.46
C PRO A 604 -21.69 0.60 -23.90
N LEU A 605 -20.98 0.14 -22.85
CA LEU A 605 -21.37 -1.02 -22.06
C LEU A 605 -22.20 -0.57 -20.85
N PHE A 606 -23.43 -1.09 -20.73
CA PHE A 606 -24.33 -0.83 -19.59
C PHE A 606 -24.30 -2.01 -18.62
N ILE A 607 -23.85 -1.75 -17.38
CA ILE A 607 -23.76 -2.77 -16.31
C ILE A 607 -24.95 -2.62 -15.35
N ILE A 608 -25.78 -3.65 -15.23
CA ILE A 608 -27.01 -3.63 -14.45
C ILE A 608 -26.81 -4.28 -13.09
N HIS A 609 -27.30 -3.59 -12.06
CA HIS A 609 -27.16 -3.97 -10.65
C HIS A 609 -27.72 -5.38 -10.30
N GLY A 610 -27.19 -6.00 -9.23
CA GLY A 610 -27.79 -7.17 -8.60
C GLY A 610 -28.98 -6.83 -7.69
N ALA A 611 -29.45 -7.79 -6.91
CA ALA A 611 -30.62 -7.63 -6.04
C ALA A 611 -30.52 -6.48 -5.04
N GLY A 612 -29.31 -6.16 -4.53
CA GLY A 612 -29.08 -5.03 -3.63
C GLY A 612 -29.19 -3.64 -4.27
N GLY A 613 -29.32 -3.55 -5.57
CA GLY A 613 -29.65 -2.31 -6.31
C GLY A 613 -28.49 -1.37 -6.57
N ASN A 614 -27.33 -1.51 -5.96
CA ASN A 614 -26.19 -0.64 -6.16
C ASN A 614 -25.20 -1.19 -7.20
N ILE A 615 -24.39 -0.29 -7.77
CA ILE A 615 -23.42 -0.58 -8.82
C ILE A 615 -21.97 -0.45 -8.34
N ILE A 616 -21.77 -0.16 -7.08
CA ILE A 616 -20.46 0.22 -6.51
C ILE A 616 -19.42 -0.88 -6.75
N ARG A 617 -19.83 -2.16 -6.66
CA ARG A 617 -18.96 -3.31 -6.90
C ARG A 617 -18.33 -3.38 -8.29
N PHE A 618 -18.90 -2.68 -9.28
CA PHE A 618 -18.42 -2.71 -10.67
C PHE A 618 -17.40 -1.63 -11.00
N TYR A 619 -17.13 -0.67 -10.11
CA TYR A 619 -16.16 0.39 -10.39
C TYR A 619 -14.75 -0.16 -10.70
N GLN A 620 -14.30 -1.14 -9.92
CA GLN A 620 -13.01 -1.78 -10.18
C GLN A 620 -13.01 -2.51 -11.54
N LEU A 621 -14.06 -3.25 -11.86
CA LEU A 621 -14.23 -3.88 -13.17
C LEU A 621 -14.20 -2.86 -14.29
N ALA A 622 -14.93 -1.74 -14.16
CA ALA A 622 -14.96 -0.68 -15.16
C ALA A 622 -13.58 -0.07 -15.44
N MET A 623 -12.72 0.06 -14.41
CA MET A 623 -11.35 0.55 -14.57
C MET A 623 -10.43 -0.48 -15.25
N MET A 624 -10.70 -1.79 -15.09
CA MET A 624 -9.90 -2.86 -15.66
C MET A 624 -10.26 -3.21 -17.11
N ILE A 625 -11.49 -2.90 -17.57
CA ILE A 625 -11.93 -3.20 -18.94
C ILE A 625 -11.23 -2.30 -20.00
N GLY A 626 -10.62 -1.20 -19.59
CA GLY A 626 -9.94 -0.28 -20.51
C GLY A 626 -10.83 0.88 -20.95
N THR A 627 -10.39 1.61 -21.98
CA THR A 627 -10.99 2.89 -22.39
C THR A 627 -11.69 2.87 -23.74
N ASP A 628 -11.75 1.74 -24.44
CA ASP A 628 -12.33 1.67 -25.79
C ASP A 628 -13.85 1.79 -25.76
N HIS A 629 -14.50 1.14 -24.80
CA HIS A 629 -15.93 1.23 -24.55
C HIS A 629 -16.22 2.13 -23.33
N PRO A 630 -17.06 3.19 -23.47
CA PRO A 630 -17.60 3.88 -22.31
C PRO A 630 -18.41 2.93 -21.42
N ILE A 631 -18.24 3.01 -20.09
CA ILE A 631 -18.91 2.11 -19.15
C ILE A 631 -19.83 2.89 -18.23
N TYR A 632 -21.11 2.50 -18.24
CA TYR A 632 -22.15 3.07 -17.41
C TYR A 632 -22.79 2.01 -16.51
N GLY A 633 -22.89 2.33 -15.21
CA GLY A 633 -23.59 1.47 -14.26
C GLY A 633 -25.05 1.90 -14.10
N ILE A 634 -25.97 0.94 -14.11
CA ILE A 634 -27.39 1.15 -13.83
C ILE A 634 -27.70 0.68 -12.42
N GLN A 635 -28.03 1.63 -11.53
CA GLN A 635 -28.47 1.36 -10.16
C GLN A 635 -30.00 1.30 -10.04
N ALA A 636 -30.46 0.66 -8.96
CA ALA A 636 -31.91 0.54 -8.76
C ALA A 636 -32.58 1.90 -8.59
N GLN A 637 -33.66 2.12 -9.33
CA GLN A 637 -34.48 3.33 -9.26
C GLN A 637 -34.99 3.58 -7.82
N SER A 638 -35.23 2.53 -7.05
CA SER A 638 -35.65 2.63 -5.65
C SER A 638 -34.60 3.25 -4.72
N LEU A 639 -33.35 3.34 -5.14
CA LEU A 639 -32.27 4.03 -4.38
C LEU A 639 -32.29 5.55 -4.59
N LEU A 640 -32.98 6.03 -5.61
CA LEU A 640 -33.03 7.46 -5.92
C LEU A 640 -33.98 8.20 -4.95
N PRO A 641 -33.62 9.41 -4.48
CA PRO A 641 -34.45 10.22 -3.63
C PRO A 641 -35.80 10.54 -4.30
N GLY A 642 -36.88 10.41 -3.56
CA GLY A 642 -38.24 10.77 -4.03
C GLY A 642 -38.88 9.83 -5.05
N GLN A 643 -38.12 8.86 -5.60
CA GLN A 643 -38.69 7.93 -6.59
C GLN A 643 -39.48 6.79 -5.93
N PRO A 644 -40.63 6.36 -6.45
CA PRO A 644 -41.38 5.23 -5.95
C PRO A 644 -40.66 3.92 -6.33
N ALA A 645 -40.80 2.88 -5.56
CA ALA A 645 -40.21 1.58 -5.88
C ALA A 645 -41.10 0.77 -6.81
N LEU A 646 -40.62 0.38 -7.99
CA LEU A 646 -41.34 -0.39 -9.00
C LEU A 646 -41.30 -1.89 -8.64
N LEU A 647 -42.47 -2.53 -8.55
CA LEU A 647 -42.62 -3.95 -8.16
C LEU A 647 -42.57 -4.93 -9.33
N ARG A 648 -42.67 -4.47 -10.57
CA ARG A 648 -42.59 -5.32 -11.74
C ARG A 648 -41.29 -5.12 -12.48
N LEU A 649 -40.71 -6.20 -12.93
CA LEU A 649 -39.41 -6.18 -13.64
C LEU A 649 -39.55 -5.46 -14.99
N GLU A 650 -40.69 -5.64 -15.67
CA GLU A 650 -40.97 -4.98 -16.94
C GLU A 650 -41.02 -3.45 -16.79
N ASP A 651 -41.62 -2.95 -15.69
CA ASP A 651 -41.70 -1.52 -15.41
C ASP A 651 -40.29 -0.96 -15.04
N GLN A 652 -39.49 -1.72 -14.31
CA GLN A 652 -38.08 -1.36 -14.01
C GLN A 652 -37.26 -1.30 -15.31
N ALA A 653 -37.37 -2.32 -16.17
CA ALA A 653 -36.68 -2.36 -17.47
C ALA A 653 -37.07 -1.17 -18.37
N THR A 654 -38.35 -0.84 -18.43
CA THR A 654 -38.84 0.35 -19.18
C THR A 654 -38.25 1.66 -18.65
N TYR A 655 -38.17 1.79 -17.31
CA TYR A 655 -37.56 2.97 -16.70
C TYR A 655 -36.05 3.03 -17.05
N TYR A 656 -35.31 1.95 -16.90
CA TYR A 656 -33.88 1.90 -17.23
C TYR A 656 -33.65 2.18 -18.71
N LEU A 657 -34.46 1.65 -19.60
CA LEU A 657 -34.39 1.91 -21.02
C LEU A 657 -34.59 3.40 -21.36
N SER A 658 -35.50 4.08 -20.64
CA SER A 658 -35.71 5.52 -20.82
C SER A 658 -34.47 6.33 -20.41
N GLU A 659 -33.72 5.89 -19.39
CA GLU A 659 -32.48 6.52 -18.97
C GLU A 659 -31.32 6.19 -19.92
N ILE A 660 -31.19 4.93 -20.37
CA ILE A 660 -30.19 4.49 -21.36
C ILE A 660 -30.27 5.31 -22.64
N ARG A 661 -31.48 5.60 -23.13
CA ARG A 661 -31.70 6.35 -24.37
C ARG A 661 -31.27 7.82 -24.29
N LYS A 662 -31.10 8.37 -23.10
CA LYS A 662 -30.53 9.72 -22.93
C LYS A 662 -29.06 9.75 -23.26
N ILE A 663 -28.37 8.60 -23.16
CA ILE A 663 -26.92 8.42 -23.41
C ILE A 663 -26.73 7.84 -24.82
N GLN A 664 -27.45 6.77 -25.13
CA GLN A 664 -27.37 6.08 -26.40
C GLN A 664 -28.79 5.95 -27.02
N PRO A 665 -29.18 6.84 -27.93
CA PRO A 665 -30.53 6.82 -28.53
C PRO A 665 -30.81 5.63 -29.43
N LYS A 666 -29.80 5.05 -30.07
CA LYS A 666 -29.89 3.91 -31.01
C LYS A 666 -28.81 2.89 -30.76
N GLY A 667 -29.15 1.60 -31.07
CA GLY A 667 -28.18 0.47 -30.97
C GLY A 667 -27.01 0.56 -31.98
N PRO A 668 -26.09 -0.41 -31.91
CA PRO A 668 -26.18 -1.64 -31.13
C PRO A 668 -25.89 -1.44 -29.65
N TYR A 669 -26.61 -2.18 -28.78
CA TYR A 669 -26.48 -2.09 -27.32
C TYR A 669 -25.67 -3.24 -26.72
N PHE A 670 -24.89 -2.94 -25.67
CA PHE A 670 -24.09 -3.89 -24.92
C PHE A 670 -24.52 -3.88 -23.45
N PHE A 671 -24.90 -5.06 -22.94
CA PHE A 671 -25.36 -5.19 -21.55
C PHE A 671 -24.55 -6.25 -20.79
N LEU A 672 -24.30 -5.98 -19.51
CA LEU A 672 -23.80 -6.95 -18.53
C LEU A 672 -24.69 -6.89 -17.28
N GLY A 673 -25.46 -7.93 -17.00
CA GLY A 673 -26.33 -7.97 -15.82
C GLY A 673 -25.81 -8.96 -14.76
N TYR A 674 -25.62 -8.49 -13.52
CA TYR A 674 -25.20 -9.34 -12.43
C TYR A 674 -26.36 -9.94 -11.66
N SER A 675 -26.34 -11.27 -11.45
CA SER A 675 -27.35 -11.95 -10.64
C SER A 675 -28.77 -11.62 -11.10
N PHE A 676 -29.55 -10.88 -10.30
CA PHE A 676 -30.87 -10.33 -10.69
C PHE A 676 -30.79 -9.46 -11.95
N GLY A 677 -29.71 -8.68 -12.10
CA GLY A 677 -29.50 -7.79 -13.25
C GLY A 677 -29.44 -8.52 -14.59
N GLY A 678 -29.02 -9.80 -14.64
CA GLY A 678 -29.07 -10.61 -15.86
C GLY A 678 -30.49 -10.83 -16.38
N THR A 679 -31.43 -11.06 -15.47
CA THR A 679 -32.87 -11.17 -15.83
C THR A 679 -33.42 -9.81 -16.28
N THR A 680 -32.98 -8.72 -15.65
CA THR A 680 -33.34 -7.35 -16.04
C THR A 680 -32.77 -6.98 -17.41
N ALA A 681 -31.50 -7.34 -17.68
CA ALA A 681 -30.87 -7.17 -18.98
C ALA A 681 -31.65 -7.88 -20.10
N LEU A 682 -32.08 -9.11 -19.83
CA LEU A 682 -32.89 -9.87 -20.78
C LEU A 682 -34.21 -9.15 -21.11
N GLU A 683 -34.89 -8.60 -20.11
CA GLU A 683 -36.14 -7.87 -20.36
C GLU A 683 -35.91 -6.54 -21.12
N ILE A 684 -34.84 -5.80 -20.79
CA ILE A 684 -34.44 -4.63 -21.55
C ILE A 684 -34.14 -4.99 -23.01
N ALA A 685 -33.41 -6.12 -23.23
CA ALA A 685 -33.11 -6.62 -24.58
C ALA A 685 -34.38 -6.96 -25.36
N HIS A 686 -35.37 -7.58 -24.71
CA HIS A 686 -36.67 -7.82 -25.32
C HIS A 686 -37.42 -6.54 -25.71
N GLN A 687 -37.44 -5.54 -24.83
CA GLN A 687 -38.10 -4.27 -25.10
C GLN A 687 -37.41 -3.49 -26.26
N LEU A 688 -36.08 -3.53 -26.34
CA LEU A 688 -35.31 -2.97 -27.45
C LEU A 688 -35.62 -3.66 -28.74
N ARG A 689 -35.62 -4.97 -28.77
CA ARG A 689 -35.92 -5.77 -29.95
C ARG A 689 -37.35 -5.55 -30.44
N ASP A 690 -38.32 -5.51 -29.53
CA ASP A 690 -39.73 -5.22 -29.87
C ASP A 690 -39.88 -3.82 -30.53
N GLN A 691 -38.87 -2.95 -30.36
CA GLN A 691 -38.77 -1.60 -30.99
C GLN A 691 -37.85 -1.60 -32.22
N GLY A 692 -37.36 -2.75 -32.68
CA GLY A 692 -36.48 -2.88 -33.86
C GLY A 692 -35.01 -2.56 -33.64
N GLU A 693 -34.57 -2.40 -32.41
CA GLU A 693 -33.18 -2.11 -32.03
C GLU A 693 -32.34 -3.40 -31.89
N GLN A 694 -31.03 -3.29 -32.11
CA GLN A 694 -30.08 -4.40 -32.02
C GLN A 694 -29.39 -4.42 -30.66
N VAL A 695 -29.28 -5.65 -30.08
CA VAL A 695 -28.50 -5.94 -28.88
C VAL A 695 -27.36 -6.87 -29.28
N GLU A 696 -26.14 -6.34 -29.22
CA GLU A 696 -24.93 -7.04 -29.67
C GLU A 696 -24.36 -7.94 -28.57
N LEU A 697 -24.41 -7.49 -27.32
CA LEU A 697 -23.98 -8.27 -26.17
C LEU A 697 -25.09 -8.35 -25.11
N LEU A 698 -25.56 -9.55 -24.82
CA LEU A 698 -26.36 -9.88 -23.65
C LEU A 698 -25.51 -10.71 -22.68
N GLY A 699 -24.72 -10.00 -21.85
CA GLY A 699 -23.86 -10.58 -20.84
C GLY A 699 -24.60 -10.83 -19.52
N MET A 700 -24.40 -11.99 -18.92
CA MET A 700 -24.97 -12.41 -17.65
C MET A 700 -23.86 -12.84 -16.69
N LEU A 701 -23.67 -12.11 -15.60
CA LEU A 701 -22.66 -12.43 -14.59
C LEU A 701 -23.32 -13.21 -13.43
N ASP A 702 -23.01 -14.48 -13.34
CA ASP A 702 -23.54 -15.48 -12.39
C ASP A 702 -25.06 -15.36 -12.13
N SER A 703 -25.79 -15.10 -13.20
CA SER A 703 -27.24 -14.98 -13.21
C SER A 703 -27.90 -16.36 -13.44
N ARG A 704 -28.82 -16.73 -12.56
CA ARG A 704 -29.46 -18.05 -12.57
C ARG A 704 -30.91 -17.96 -13.04
N GLN A 705 -31.28 -18.79 -14.01
CA GLN A 705 -32.67 -18.91 -14.45
C GLN A 705 -33.53 -19.59 -13.38
N ARG A 706 -34.55 -18.91 -12.94
CA ARG A 706 -35.26 -19.21 -11.72
C ARG A 706 -36.22 -20.41 -11.81
N GLU A 707 -37.00 -20.53 -12.90
CA GLU A 707 -37.95 -21.61 -13.03
C GLU A 707 -37.24 -22.97 -13.09
N TYR A 708 -36.11 -23.00 -13.80
CA TYR A 708 -35.25 -24.16 -13.87
C TYR A 708 -34.63 -24.53 -12.50
N MET A 709 -34.19 -23.50 -11.76
CA MET A 709 -33.71 -23.65 -10.40
C MET A 709 -34.77 -24.23 -9.47
N THR A 710 -36.02 -23.76 -9.58
CA THR A 710 -37.15 -24.25 -8.79
C THR A 710 -37.45 -25.71 -9.12
N LEU A 711 -37.34 -26.09 -10.39
CA LEU A 711 -37.54 -27.48 -10.85
C LEU A 711 -36.47 -28.42 -10.29
N ILE A 712 -35.18 -28.03 -10.31
CA ILE A 712 -34.10 -28.84 -9.72
C ILE A 712 -34.27 -28.99 -8.22
N LEU A 713 -34.56 -27.90 -7.51
CA LEU A 713 -34.74 -27.92 -6.06
C LEU A 713 -36.06 -28.61 -5.63
N SER A 714 -37.05 -28.71 -6.51
CA SER A 714 -38.31 -29.43 -6.23
C SER A 714 -38.16 -30.96 -6.16
N LYS A 715 -37.07 -31.48 -6.77
CA LYS A 715 -36.76 -32.93 -6.70
C LYS A 715 -36.26 -33.40 -5.34
N ASP A 716 -35.93 -32.46 -4.43
CA ASP A 716 -35.58 -32.79 -3.06
C ASP A 716 -36.82 -33.17 -2.24
N SER A 717 -36.70 -34.20 -1.34
CA SER A 717 -37.75 -34.52 -0.42
C SER A 717 -38.09 -33.34 0.51
N VAL A 718 -39.33 -33.25 0.95
CA VAL A 718 -39.78 -32.22 1.90
C VAL A 718 -38.88 -32.23 3.16
N ARG A 719 -38.43 -33.40 3.59
CA ARG A 719 -37.58 -33.61 4.75
C ARG A 719 -36.17 -32.99 4.51
N THR A 720 -35.53 -33.27 3.39
CA THR A 720 -34.21 -32.74 3.04
C THR A 720 -34.24 -31.22 2.91
N ARG A 721 -35.32 -30.63 2.39
CA ARG A 721 -35.53 -29.19 2.33
C ARG A 721 -35.69 -28.55 3.70
N LEU A 722 -36.41 -29.25 4.60
CA LEU A 722 -36.66 -28.82 5.98
C LEU A 722 -35.35 -28.88 6.78
N ASP A 723 -34.60 -29.97 6.68
CA ASP A 723 -33.34 -30.19 7.39
C ASP A 723 -32.29 -29.13 7.00
N ARG A 724 -32.12 -28.85 5.71
CA ARG A 724 -31.21 -27.77 5.24
C ARG A 724 -31.65 -26.39 5.71
N ARG A 725 -32.95 -26.14 5.78
CA ARG A 725 -33.51 -24.86 6.24
C ARG A 725 -33.30 -24.70 7.74
N ILE A 726 -33.46 -25.75 8.51
CA ILE A 726 -33.24 -25.81 9.96
C ILE A 726 -31.73 -25.66 10.24
N ALA A 727 -30.87 -26.41 9.55
CA ALA A 727 -29.42 -26.32 9.73
C ALA A 727 -28.88 -24.91 9.44
N ARG A 728 -29.34 -24.29 8.34
CA ARG A 728 -28.98 -22.91 8.01
C ARG A 728 -29.52 -21.88 9.02
N PHE A 729 -30.74 -22.12 9.52
CA PHE A 729 -31.34 -21.26 10.53
C PHE A 729 -30.60 -21.35 11.88
N LEU A 730 -30.27 -22.56 12.30
CA LEU A 730 -29.52 -22.81 13.53
C LEU A 730 -28.07 -22.34 13.39
N GLY A 731 -27.44 -22.53 12.25
CA GLY A 731 -26.09 -22.00 11.95
C GLY A 731 -26.02 -20.49 12.04
N ASN A 732 -27.03 -19.77 11.60
CA ASN A 732 -27.09 -18.31 11.69
C ASN A 732 -27.49 -17.82 13.11
N LEU A 733 -28.09 -18.65 13.93
CA LEU A 733 -28.45 -18.30 15.32
C LEU A 733 -27.35 -18.68 16.32
N ALA A 734 -26.55 -19.70 16.01
CA ALA A 734 -25.58 -20.24 16.96
C ALA A 734 -24.56 -19.20 17.46
N PRO A 735 -23.99 -18.34 16.59
CA PRO A 735 -22.99 -17.34 17.01
C PRO A 735 -23.58 -16.09 17.69
N LEU A 736 -24.92 -15.91 17.74
CA LEU A 736 -25.53 -14.67 18.20
C LEU A 736 -25.81 -14.69 19.72
N SER A 737 -25.61 -13.57 20.38
CA SER A 737 -26.05 -13.32 21.76
C SER A 737 -27.60 -13.35 21.88
N PHE A 738 -28.13 -13.37 23.10
CA PHE A 738 -29.58 -13.45 23.30
C PHE A 738 -30.32 -12.24 22.72
N SER A 739 -29.82 -11.03 22.90
CA SER A 739 -30.42 -9.80 22.33
C SER A 739 -30.39 -9.81 20.81
N GLU A 740 -29.28 -10.22 20.22
CA GLU A 740 -29.12 -10.32 18.77
C GLU A 740 -29.99 -11.42 18.15
N LYS A 741 -30.21 -12.53 18.86
CA LYS A 741 -31.19 -13.54 18.47
C LYS A 741 -32.60 -13.00 18.38
N VAL A 742 -32.99 -12.17 19.35
CA VAL A 742 -34.29 -11.49 19.35
C VAL A 742 -34.41 -10.52 18.19
N ASP A 743 -33.38 -9.70 17.94
CA ASP A 743 -33.38 -8.76 16.84
C ASP A 743 -33.32 -9.45 15.47
N TYR A 744 -32.58 -10.53 15.34
CA TYR A 744 -32.56 -11.38 14.15
C TYR A 744 -33.95 -12.00 13.88
N LEU A 745 -34.64 -12.49 14.91
CA LEU A 745 -35.98 -13.05 14.78
C LEU A 745 -36.99 -11.95 14.43
N ARG A 746 -36.92 -10.76 15.06
CA ARG A 746 -37.77 -9.61 14.73
C ARG A 746 -37.54 -9.17 13.28
N GLY A 747 -36.28 -9.02 12.85
CA GLY A 747 -35.92 -8.71 11.48
C GLY A 747 -36.49 -9.73 10.48
N LYS A 748 -36.32 -11.02 10.74
CA LYS A 748 -36.90 -12.08 9.89
C LYS A 748 -38.43 -12.07 9.83
N LEU A 749 -39.08 -11.77 10.94
CA LEU A 749 -40.55 -11.68 10.97
C LEU A 749 -41.01 -10.45 10.18
N PHE A 750 -40.36 -9.31 10.37
CA PHE A 750 -40.63 -8.08 9.63
C PHE A 750 -40.43 -8.29 8.11
N THR A 751 -39.30 -8.85 7.71
CA THR A 751 -39.01 -9.14 6.28
C THR A 751 -40.03 -10.10 5.68
N ARG A 752 -40.45 -11.13 6.41
CA ARG A 752 -41.52 -12.03 5.94
C ARG A 752 -42.86 -11.34 5.74
N THR A 753 -43.23 -10.46 6.67
CA THR A 753 -44.48 -9.68 6.58
C THR A 753 -44.41 -8.72 5.41
N LEU A 754 -43.29 -8.03 5.23
CA LEU A 754 -43.08 -7.11 4.13
C LEU A 754 -43.11 -7.82 2.75
N ARG A 755 -42.46 -8.97 2.62
CA ARG A 755 -42.51 -9.79 1.40
C ARG A 755 -43.91 -10.28 1.06
N ARG A 756 -44.71 -10.66 2.09
CA ARG A 756 -46.11 -11.01 1.87
C ARG A 756 -46.94 -9.81 1.41
N PHE A 757 -46.73 -8.64 2.02
CA PHE A 757 -47.38 -7.40 1.59
C PHE A 757 -47.06 -7.08 0.14
N TYR A 758 -45.78 -7.07 -0.27
CA TYR A 758 -45.39 -6.82 -1.66
C TYR A 758 -45.97 -7.85 -2.64
N SER A 759 -45.99 -9.14 -2.26
CA SER A 759 -46.54 -10.20 -3.10
C SER A 759 -48.04 -10.00 -3.33
N VAL A 760 -48.76 -9.57 -2.29
CA VAL A 760 -50.20 -9.26 -2.36
C VAL A 760 -50.41 -8.00 -3.19
N ALA A 761 -49.64 -6.91 -2.93
CA ALA A 761 -49.71 -5.66 -3.65
C ALA A 761 -49.48 -5.86 -5.16
N ALA A 762 -48.48 -6.65 -5.55
CA ALA A 762 -48.21 -6.99 -6.95
C ALA A 762 -49.36 -7.77 -7.62
N ARG A 763 -50.03 -8.72 -6.87
CA ARG A 763 -51.20 -9.46 -7.36
C ARG A 763 -52.42 -8.57 -7.59
N PHE A 764 -52.61 -7.51 -6.79
CA PHE A 764 -53.69 -6.54 -6.94
C PHE A 764 -53.35 -5.41 -7.90
N GLY A 765 -52.28 -5.55 -8.71
CA GLY A 765 -51.93 -4.60 -9.73
C GLY A 765 -51.27 -3.30 -9.22
N ILE A 766 -50.87 -3.24 -7.98
CA ILE A 766 -50.09 -2.11 -7.45
C ILE A 766 -48.69 -2.15 -8.06
N ARG A 767 -48.36 -1.12 -8.86
CA ARG A 767 -47.09 -1.06 -9.61
C ARG A 767 -45.93 -0.50 -8.78
N SER A 768 -46.23 0.28 -7.73
CA SER A 768 -45.20 0.91 -6.91
C SER A 768 -45.61 1.01 -5.45
N VAL A 769 -44.60 1.10 -4.56
CA VAL A 769 -44.80 1.27 -3.12
C VAL A 769 -44.13 2.55 -2.60
N PRO A 770 -44.66 3.15 -1.51
CA PRO A 770 -44.14 4.34 -0.89
C PRO A 770 -42.70 4.18 -0.43
N SER A 771 -41.96 5.28 -0.41
CA SER A 771 -40.53 5.33 -0.09
C SER A 771 -40.16 4.82 1.31
N PHE A 772 -41.03 4.94 2.29
CA PHE A 772 -40.78 4.49 3.66
C PHE A 772 -40.88 2.96 3.85
N LEU A 773 -41.42 2.24 2.86
CA LEU A 773 -41.47 0.76 2.82
C LEU A 773 -40.40 0.18 1.89
N LYS A 774 -39.39 0.93 1.49
CA LYS A 774 -38.39 0.46 0.53
C LYS A 774 -37.40 -0.53 1.15
N SER A 775 -37.42 -1.77 0.69
CA SER A 775 -36.31 -2.72 0.77
C SER A 775 -35.94 -3.08 -0.69
N THR A 776 -34.88 -2.51 -1.22
CA THR A 776 -34.49 -2.70 -2.63
C THR A 776 -34.25 -4.17 -2.95
N GLU A 777 -33.64 -4.92 -2.03
CA GLU A 777 -33.41 -6.34 -2.20
C GLU A 777 -34.72 -7.15 -2.28
N ASP A 778 -35.69 -6.87 -1.39
CA ASP A 778 -36.99 -7.55 -1.41
C ASP A 778 -37.81 -7.18 -2.63
N ILE A 779 -37.73 -5.92 -3.09
CA ILE A 779 -38.38 -5.44 -4.32
C ILE A 779 -37.80 -6.18 -5.52
N SER A 780 -36.47 -6.23 -5.66
CA SER A 780 -35.79 -6.94 -6.75
C SER A 780 -36.16 -8.44 -6.74
N TRP A 781 -36.17 -9.04 -5.56
CA TRP A 781 -36.54 -10.44 -5.39
C TRP A 781 -37.99 -10.71 -5.82
N ILE A 782 -38.96 -9.85 -5.45
CA ILE A 782 -40.36 -9.98 -5.84
C ILE A 782 -40.56 -9.74 -7.32
N ALA A 783 -39.88 -8.73 -7.90
CA ALA A 783 -39.89 -8.49 -9.33
C ALA A 783 -39.43 -9.72 -10.11
N ALA A 784 -38.29 -10.32 -9.70
CA ALA A 784 -37.80 -11.57 -10.29
C ALA A 784 -38.76 -12.75 -10.10
N MET A 785 -39.43 -12.81 -8.92
CA MET A 785 -40.38 -13.89 -8.59
C MET A 785 -41.64 -13.89 -9.46
N ASN A 786 -42.10 -12.74 -9.89
CA ASN A 786 -43.29 -12.59 -10.67
C ASN A 786 -43.04 -12.51 -12.19
N TYR A 787 -41.77 -12.30 -12.59
CA TYR A 787 -41.39 -12.23 -13.99
C TYR A 787 -41.33 -13.61 -14.66
N LYS A 788 -41.86 -13.70 -15.87
CA LYS A 788 -41.77 -14.88 -16.73
C LYS A 788 -40.95 -14.53 -17.97
N PRO A 789 -39.71 -15.00 -18.05
CA PRO A 789 -38.85 -14.69 -19.18
C PRO A 789 -39.37 -15.29 -20.47
N ARG A 790 -39.32 -14.49 -21.55
CA ARG A 790 -39.61 -14.95 -22.91
C ARG A 790 -38.35 -15.56 -23.54
N PRO A 791 -38.46 -16.48 -24.54
CA PRO A 791 -37.31 -16.97 -25.27
C PRO A 791 -36.57 -15.82 -25.99
N TRP A 792 -35.26 -15.79 -25.87
CA TRP A 792 -34.37 -14.82 -26.53
C TRP A 792 -33.77 -15.45 -27.78
N PRO A 793 -33.94 -14.85 -28.99
CA PRO A 793 -33.46 -15.43 -30.23
C PRO A 793 -31.94 -15.31 -30.45
N GLY A 794 -31.30 -14.34 -29.80
CA GLY A 794 -29.86 -14.14 -29.85
C GLY A 794 -29.08 -15.04 -28.90
N GLN A 795 -27.76 -14.89 -28.92
CA GLN A 795 -26.84 -15.60 -28.01
C GLN A 795 -26.87 -14.91 -26.64
N VAL A 796 -26.70 -15.71 -25.58
CA VAL A 796 -26.43 -15.24 -24.21
C VAL A 796 -24.96 -15.54 -23.86
N THR A 797 -24.24 -14.54 -23.37
CA THR A 797 -22.87 -14.73 -22.83
C THR A 797 -22.95 -14.83 -21.31
N LEU A 798 -22.66 -16.02 -20.77
CA LEU A 798 -22.73 -16.28 -19.33
C LEU A 798 -21.33 -16.33 -18.71
N PHE A 799 -21.05 -15.41 -17.78
CA PHE A 799 -19.87 -15.43 -16.93
C PHE A 799 -20.25 -16.14 -15.61
N ARG A 800 -19.82 -17.37 -15.44
CA ARG A 800 -20.25 -18.29 -14.39
C ARG A 800 -19.19 -18.43 -13.32
N ALA A 801 -19.53 -18.24 -12.04
CA ALA A 801 -18.65 -18.55 -10.92
C ALA A 801 -18.37 -20.07 -10.81
N SER A 802 -17.12 -20.47 -10.60
CA SER A 802 -16.69 -21.87 -10.52
C SER A 802 -17.27 -22.58 -9.30
N VAL A 803 -17.42 -21.86 -8.19
CA VAL A 803 -18.01 -22.41 -6.95
C VAL A 803 -19.50 -22.06 -6.90
N GLN A 804 -20.34 -23.07 -7.12
CA GLN A 804 -21.78 -22.92 -7.07
C GLN A 804 -22.35 -23.47 -5.75
N PRO A 805 -23.43 -22.87 -5.20
CA PRO A 805 -24.02 -23.30 -3.93
C PRO A 805 -24.63 -24.69 -3.94
N ASP A 806 -24.92 -25.24 -5.12
CA ASP A 806 -25.39 -26.60 -5.31
C ASP A 806 -24.67 -27.20 -6.52
N PRO A 807 -23.94 -28.32 -6.36
CA PRO A 807 -23.18 -28.96 -7.43
C PRO A 807 -24.06 -29.56 -8.56
N ARG A 808 -25.38 -29.67 -8.36
CA ARG A 808 -26.32 -30.13 -9.39
C ARG A 808 -26.76 -29.05 -10.36
N LEU A 809 -26.29 -27.80 -10.15
CA LEU A 809 -26.59 -26.70 -11.05
C LEU A 809 -25.94 -26.95 -12.42
N PRO A 810 -26.70 -26.81 -13.51
CA PRO A 810 -26.18 -27.05 -14.85
C PRO A 810 -25.11 -26.01 -15.22
N TRP A 811 -24.28 -26.36 -16.19
CA TRP A 811 -23.18 -25.53 -16.68
C TRP A 811 -23.65 -24.15 -17.19
N ASP A 812 -24.90 -24.06 -17.69
CA ASP A 812 -25.52 -22.87 -18.27
C ASP A 812 -26.45 -22.12 -17.28
N LEU A 813 -26.48 -22.51 -16.02
CA LEU A 813 -27.35 -21.99 -14.97
C LEU A 813 -28.83 -21.94 -15.36
N GLY A 814 -29.27 -22.80 -16.32
CA GLY A 814 -30.62 -22.97 -16.78
C GLY A 814 -31.06 -22.03 -17.92
N TRP A 815 -30.15 -21.37 -18.59
CA TRP A 815 -30.49 -20.42 -19.65
C TRP A 815 -30.68 -21.06 -21.02
N SER A 816 -30.14 -22.26 -21.31
CA SER A 816 -30.21 -22.89 -22.63
C SER A 816 -31.64 -23.02 -23.18
N PRO A 817 -32.69 -23.30 -22.39
CA PRO A 817 -34.05 -23.39 -22.93
C PRO A 817 -34.62 -22.03 -23.40
N LEU A 818 -34.04 -20.94 -22.93
CA LEU A 818 -34.49 -19.58 -23.27
C LEU A 818 -33.57 -18.86 -24.29
N ALA A 819 -32.32 -19.23 -24.39
CA ALA A 819 -31.36 -18.66 -25.30
C ALA A 819 -31.35 -19.43 -26.61
N LEU A 820 -32.21 -19.07 -27.58
CA LEU A 820 -32.34 -19.78 -28.86
C LEU A 820 -31.08 -19.67 -29.76
N GLY A 821 -30.30 -18.62 -29.60
CA GLY A 821 -29.00 -18.44 -30.23
C GLY A 821 -27.85 -19.13 -29.50
N GLY A 822 -28.16 -19.88 -28.43
CA GLY A 822 -27.17 -20.61 -27.62
C GLY A 822 -26.64 -19.80 -26.43
N VAL A 823 -25.93 -20.50 -25.53
CA VAL A 823 -25.27 -19.93 -24.36
C VAL A 823 -23.77 -20.14 -24.48
N GLN A 824 -23.03 -19.06 -24.54
CA GLN A 824 -21.56 -19.08 -24.44
C GLN A 824 -21.17 -18.89 -22.96
N VAL A 825 -20.42 -19.84 -22.39
CA VAL A 825 -20.07 -19.80 -20.97
C VAL A 825 -18.58 -19.54 -20.78
N PHE A 826 -18.28 -18.56 -19.95
CA PHE A 826 -16.95 -18.28 -19.44
C PHE A 826 -16.91 -18.56 -17.94
N GLU A 827 -16.08 -19.50 -17.52
CA GLU A 827 -15.94 -19.82 -16.10
C GLU A 827 -15.00 -18.82 -15.40
N LEU A 828 -15.42 -18.36 -14.20
CA LEU A 828 -14.68 -17.41 -13.38
C LEU A 828 -14.30 -18.08 -12.05
N PRO A 829 -13.10 -17.82 -11.51
CA PRO A 829 -12.72 -18.33 -10.19
C PRO A 829 -13.59 -17.75 -9.07
N GLY A 830 -13.80 -18.53 -8.02
CA GLY A 830 -14.56 -18.12 -6.84
C GLY A 830 -16.07 -18.43 -6.89
N ASP A 831 -16.79 -17.92 -5.90
CA ASP A 831 -18.26 -18.04 -5.77
C ASP A 831 -18.97 -16.76 -6.25
N HIS A 832 -20.27 -16.69 -6.02
CA HIS A 832 -21.15 -15.59 -6.45
C HIS A 832 -20.67 -14.19 -6.04
N ASP A 833 -20.11 -14.05 -4.85
CA ASP A 833 -19.64 -12.75 -4.33
C ASP A 833 -18.11 -12.56 -4.51
N LEU A 834 -17.35 -13.65 -4.48
CA LEU A 834 -15.89 -13.61 -4.63
C LEU A 834 -15.41 -13.25 -6.04
N VAL A 835 -16.28 -13.29 -7.07
CA VAL A 835 -15.95 -12.79 -8.43
C VAL A 835 -15.53 -11.33 -8.47
N PHE A 836 -15.81 -10.57 -7.40
CA PHE A 836 -15.43 -9.15 -7.26
C PHE A 836 -14.15 -8.92 -6.45
N ARG A 837 -13.44 -9.98 -6.03
CA ARG A 837 -12.07 -9.82 -5.53
C ARG A 837 -11.14 -9.44 -6.68
N GLU A 838 -10.12 -8.67 -6.40
CA GLU A 838 -9.24 -8.05 -7.41
C GLU A 838 -8.74 -9.05 -8.46
N ASP A 839 -8.16 -10.18 -8.03
CA ASP A 839 -7.66 -11.22 -8.95
C ASP A 839 -8.75 -11.80 -9.84
N ASN A 840 -9.94 -12.07 -9.29
CA ASN A 840 -11.06 -12.62 -10.03
C ASN A 840 -11.71 -11.58 -10.96
N THR A 841 -11.75 -10.32 -10.52
CA THR A 841 -12.24 -9.20 -11.33
C THR A 841 -11.36 -8.99 -12.56
N ARG A 842 -10.06 -9.20 -12.46
CA ARG A 842 -9.12 -9.13 -13.60
C ARG A 842 -9.46 -10.19 -14.64
N VAL A 843 -9.67 -11.44 -14.21
CA VAL A 843 -10.07 -12.53 -15.11
C VAL A 843 -11.40 -12.23 -15.79
N LEU A 844 -12.36 -11.64 -15.07
CA LEU A 844 -13.64 -11.20 -15.66
C LEU A 844 -13.42 -10.09 -16.68
N ALA A 845 -12.57 -9.10 -16.38
CA ALA A 845 -12.27 -7.99 -17.29
C ALA A 845 -11.65 -8.50 -18.60
N GLU A 846 -10.65 -9.40 -18.53
CA GLU A 846 -10.01 -9.99 -19.70
C GLU A 846 -11.01 -10.74 -20.60
N LYS A 847 -11.86 -11.56 -20.00
CA LYS A 847 -12.88 -12.32 -20.75
C LYS A 847 -13.94 -11.41 -21.37
N LEU A 848 -14.29 -10.31 -20.69
CA LEU A 848 -15.24 -9.36 -21.19
C LEU A 848 -14.65 -8.50 -22.32
N GLN A 849 -13.38 -8.06 -22.18
CA GLN A 849 -12.63 -7.39 -23.26
C GLN A 849 -12.53 -8.25 -24.51
N PHE A 850 -12.18 -9.55 -24.35
CA PHE A 850 -12.15 -10.50 -25.45
C PHE A 850 -13.51 -10.55 -26.19
N ARG A 851 -14.61 -10.59 -25.44
CA ARG A 851 -15.95 -10.70 -26.00
C ARG A 851 -16.43 -9.39 -26.68
N LEU A 852 -16.07 -8.25 -26.13
CA LEU A 852 -16.32 -6.93 -26.72
C LEU A 852 -15.52 -6.77 -28.03
N GLY A 853 -14.25 -7.14 -28.06
CA GLY A 853 -13.42 -7.09 -29.28
C GLY A 853 -13.88 -8.03 -30.39
N GLU A 854 -14.48 -9.20 -30.09
CA GLU A 854 -15.11 -10.06 -31.12
C GLU A 854 -16.31 -9.36 -31.76
N SER A 855 -17.11 -8.64 -30.97
CA SER A 855 -18.27 -7.90 -31.48
C SER A 855 -17.88 -6.74 -32.37
N ASP A 856 -16.84 -5.97 -31.99
CA ASP A 856 -16.31 -4.88 -32.82
C ASP A 856 -15.74 -5.38 -34.15
N ALA A 857 -15.02 -6.50 -34.14
CA ALA A 857 -14.48 -7.11 -35.36
C ALA A 857 -15.57 -7.63 -36.31
N ALA A 858 -16.71 -8.11 -35.74
CA ALA A 858 -17.87 -8.52 -36.54
C ALA A 858 -18.58 -7.32 -37.16
N GLN A 859 -18.68 -6.20 -36.42
CA GLN A 859 -19.31 -4.98 -36.91
C GLN A 859 -18.51 -4.30 -38.02
N VAL A 860 -17.17 -4.24 -37.87
CA VAL A 860 -16.27 -3.75 -38.95
C VAL A 860 -16.40 -4.56 -40.22
N ARG A 861 -16.64 -5.88 -40.13
CA ARG A 861 -16.88 -6.74 -41.30
C ARG A 861 -18.26 -6.54 -41.92
N ALA A 862 -19.27 -6.21 -41.15
CA ALA A 862 -20.63 -5.93 -41.64
C ALA A 862 -20.71 -4.56 -42.34
N ASP A 863 -19.95 -3.58 -41.88
CA ASP A 863 -19.89 -2.22 -42.44
C ASP A 863 -18.91 -2.08 -43.62
N ALA A 864 -18.08 -3.12 -43.89
CA ALA A 864 -17.21 -3.12 -45.06
C ALA A 864 -18.08 -3.19 -46.35
N PRO A 865 -17.91 -2.26 -47.32
CA PRO A 865 -18.68 -2.28 -48.52
C PRO A 865 -18.40 -3.57 -49.31
N ALA A 866 -19.48 -4.27 -49.71
CA ALA A 866 -19.38 -5.47 -50.54
C ALA A 866 -18.67 -5.10 -51.85
N TYR A 867 -17.37 -5.40 -51.95
CA TYR A 867 -16.69 -5.35 -53.24
C TYR A 867 -17.30 -6.46 -54.12
N SER A 868 -18.17 -6.02 -55.05
CA SER A 868 -18.62 -6.87 -56.13
C SER A 868 -17.42 -7.17 -57.06
N GLU A 869 -16.95 -8.40 -57.09
CA GLU A 869 -16.11 -8.89 -58.18
C GLU A 869 -16.88 -8.71 -59.49
N LYS A 870 -16.37 -7.83 -60.32
CA LYS A 870 -16.64 -7.83 -61.76
C LYS A 870 -15.33 -8.15 -62.50
#